data_7a682f9193865c6427b94d960620d3d2
#
_entry.id   7a682f9193865c6427b94d960620d3d2
#
_cell.length_a   1.000
_cell.length_b   1.000
_cell.length_c   1.000
_cell.angle_alpha   90.00
_cell.angle_beta   90.00
_cell.angle_gamma   90.00
#
_symmetry.space_group_name_H-M   'P 1'
#
loop_
_entity.id
_entity.type
_entity.pdbx_description
1 polymer ?
#
loop_
_entity_poly.entity_id
_entity_poly.type
_entity_poly.pdbx_seq_one_letter_code
_entity_poly.pdbx_strand_id
1 'polypeptide(L)'
;KKEWKSGSGGRGGDGSGLSTKKNGDNQKNKSSSSQQQTHNKQAFEKPNFQLIEELVLIFEKLRQTKDSAKTTKSGGKGKGEDDEDDDTENEDNSRDASKKKEYAALIYSKTKGKVPEIANNHKGSRIVQSLLKYGTEEQINSVFAECTPKLAILGKSLYGNFLIRKLIEKTKKEDYPHLLQNVKGQVTSLARHPVGSQILEHLYHSANGEQRAQMQAEFYGGEYVHFLNTTMTKKEGNNNNNNNNNNNNNKEQTTLKDILLQKPAMQRQNTLKNISRSILPILEKGIVSPLIVHKVLKEYLLVGGASLRTEAANSIAAPAFLRMFHTREGATATNVMLSYAGAKQRKQVLKALKTQVWRVSQDECAHSTIMTLIDCVDDTNMLNKIILQEIKSEDIAGTVCEHKFGKRVILHLLRPRLNKYSPPNLQAMMLNPDEIKQSVEAAKTLVKTLQKQQKKINRHDNDGEEENGDEENEDEITKDGSNTKSKGKTKLGNDGDNDSEEDEEETEGTDLNFGVAKKSEQQRRLEIFKQYGFAETLVKSCESNIDKMLRSKESGDVLYEVIVGGMDDVIYESCDEGKMNSFYKRIAEVITESISAKACKDDNLLENFFSTRLLRRAAQDCPRFAKVLFNSSICASSASQKKWLSMPHAEKIIAGVLSCRDEKFVTEAKTKMGSGADAILAKVMARNDKHRSNLTKV
;
A
#
# COMPACT_ATOMS: atom_id res chain seq x y z
N LYS A 1 2.67 19.63 11.05
CA LYS A 1 2.73 20.95 10.38
C LYS A 1 4.20 21.31 10.18
N LYS A 2 4.74 21.05 9.02
CA LYS A 2 5.93 21.72 8.47
C LYS A 2 5.73 21.84 6.97
N GLU A 3 5.72 23.06 6.54
CA GLU A 3 5.55 23.51 5.17
C GLU A 3 6.78 23.15 4.31
N TRP A 4 6.53 22.82 3.08
CA TRP A 4 7.55 22.70 2.05
C TRP A 4 7.69 24.04 1.32
N LYS A 5 8.84 24.67 1.45
CA LYS A 5 9.29 25.78 0.61
C LYS A 5 10.03 25.24 -0.61
N SER A 6 9.55 25.63 -1.77
CA SER A 6 10.26 25.50 -3.05
C SER A 6 11.41 26.49 -3.08
N GLY A 7 12.63 26.02 -3.28
CA GLY A 7 13.82 26.83 -3.54
C GLY A 7 14.19 26.74 -5.01
N SER A 8 13.98 27.84 -5.72
CA SER A 8 14.61 28.11 -7.01
C SER A 8 15.96 28.77 -6.75
N GLY A 9 17.02 28.32 -7.38
CA GLY A 9 18.32 28.94 -7.33
C GLY A 9 19.16 28.55 -8.55
N GLY A 10 19.20 29.43 -9.53
CA GLY A 10 20.09 29.34 -10.65
C GLY A 10 21.44 30.01 -10.34
N ARG A 11 22.44 29.67 -11.14
CA ARG A 11 23.69 30.35 -11.56
C ARG A 11 24.65 29.23 -11.93
N GLY A 12 25.26 29.16 -13.10
CA GLY A 12 25.87 30.21 -13.90
C GLY A 12 27.37 30.02 -13.90
N GLY A 13 27.96 29.89 -15.06
CA GLY A 13 29.37 30.25 -15.24
C GLY A 13 30.29 29.18 -15.83
N ASP A 14 30.64 29.38 -17.10
CA ASP A 14 31.98 29.40 -17.70
C ASP A 14 32.76 28.07 -17.76
N GLY A 15 33.36 27.69 -18.84
CA GLY A 15 33.89 28.36 -20.02
C GLY A 15 34.89 27.45 -20.70
N SER A 16 35.25 27.81 -21.95
CA SER A 16 36.40 27.33 -22.76
C SER A 16 36.23 25.90 -23.37
N GLY A 17 36.26 25.69 -24.67
CA GLY A 17 36.93 26.34 -25.80
C GLY A 17 37.71 25.28 -26.55
N LEU A 18 37.44 25.04 -27.82
CA LEU A 18 38.43 24.88 -28.85
C LEU A 18 37.82 24.43 -30.21
N SER A 19 37.95 25.29 -31.11
CA SER A 19 37.92 25.29 -32.54
C SER A 19 38.33 24.03 -33.31
N THR A 20 37.69 23.77 -34.44
CA THR A 20 38.41 23.67 -35.74
C THR A 20 37.50 23.97 -36.93
N LYS A 21 38.06 24.71 -37.83
CA LYS A 21 37.58 25.25 -39.14
C LYS A 21 37.31 24.16 -40.20
N LYS A 22 36.40 24.47 -41.14
CA LYS A 22 36.69 24.59 -42.58
C LYS A 22 35.48 25.10 -43.37
N ASN A 23 35.63 26.22 -43.90
CA ASN A 23 35.48 26.88 -45.19
C ASN A 23 34.66 26.21 -46.30
N GLY A 24 33.81 27.04 -46.93
CA GLY A 24 33.23 26.83 -48.24
C GLY A 24 32.37 28.01 -48.65
N ASP A 25 33.03 29.00 -49.31
CA ASP A 25 32.43 30.18 -49.95
C ASP A 25 31.34 29.82 -50.97
N ASN A 26 30.31 30.63 -51.09
CA ASN A 26 29.96 31.26 -52.37
C ASN A 26 29.11 32.53 -52.21
N GLN A 27 29.57 33.57 -52.88
CA GLN A 27 29.09 34.95 -52.96
C GLN A 27 27.93 35.12 -53.96
N LYS A 28 27.18 36.20 -53.72
CA LYS A 28 26.46 37.13 -54.63
C LYS A 28 25.02 36.80 -54.95
N ASN A 29 24.02 37.57 -54.56
CA ASN A 29 23.78 38.89 -55.21
C ASN A 29 22.81 39.75 -54.37
N LYS A 30 23.18 41.03 -54.28
CA LYS A 30 22.31 42.13 -53.84
C LYS A 30 21.34 42.49 -54.96
N SER A 31 20.04 42.60 -54.65
CA SER A 31 19.21 43.65 -55.23
C SER A 31 18.08 44.00 -54.26
N SER A 32 18.06 45.25 -53.97
CA SER A 32 17.12 46.04 -53.21
C SER A 32 15.71 45.96 -53.80
N SER A 33 14.71 45.65 -52.94
CA SER A 33 13.42 46.29 -53.04
C SER A 33 12.72 46.22 -51.68
N SER A 34 12.65 47.36 -51.05
CA SER A 34 11.83 47.65 -49.88
C SER A 34 10.34 47.46 -50.26
N GLN A 35 9.75 46.32 -49.90
CA GLN A 35 8.33 46.22 -49.73
C GLN A 35 8.09 45.70 -48.35
N GLN A 36 7.62 46.59 -47.48
CA GLN A 36 6.99 46.31 -46.21
C GLN A 36 5.78 45.36 -46.48
N GLN A 37 6.05 44.08 -46.46
CA GLN A 37 5.03 43.10 -46.19
C GLN A 37 4.76 43.13 -44.69
N THR A 38 3.80 43.95 -44.30
CA THR A 38 3.04 43.79 -43.10
C THR A 38 2.41 42.35 -43.15
N HIS A 39 3.15 41.37 -42.66
CA HIS A 39 2.56 40.10 -42.30
C HIS A 39 1.54 40.39 -41.20
N ASN A 40 0.30 40.56 -41.62
CA ASN A 40 -0.87 40.43 -40.78
C ASN A 40 -0.83 39.04 -40.23
N LYS A 41 -0.14 38.83 -39.13
CA LYS A 41 -0.35 37.73 -38.23
C LYS A 41 -1.77 37.99 -37.67
N GLN A 42 -2.77 37.49 -38.34
CA GLN A 42 -4.02 37.16 -37.70
C GLN A 42 -3.68 36.19 -36.57
N ALA A 43 -3.36 36.79 -35.43
CA ALA A 43 -3.35 36.07 -34.18
C ALA A 43 -4.76 35.48 -34.11
N PHE A 44 -4.89 34.18 -34.15
CA PHE A 44 -6.10 33.47 -33.77
C PHE A 44 -6.46 33.98 -32.38
N GLU A 45 -7.33 34.99 -32.29
CA GLU A 45 -7.80 35.51 -31.04
C GLU A 45 -8.51 34.37 -30.33
N LYS A 46 -7.90 33.92 -29.24
CA LYS A 46 -8.51 32.90 -28.40
C LYS A 46 -9.91 33.40 -28.03
N PRO A 47 -10.97 32.59 -28.16
CA PRO A 47 -12.31 33.01 -27.87
C PRO A 47 -12.38 33.67 -26.50
N ASN A 48 -13.03 34.85 -26.41
CA ASN A 48 -13.15 35.68 -25.20
C ASN A 48 -11.88 36.37 -24.70
N PHE A 49 -10.84 36.55 -25.52
CA PHE A 49 -9.56 37.16 -25.07
C PHE A 49 -9.78 38.59 -24.52
N GLN A 50 -10.48 39.48 -25.26
CA GLN A 50 -10.78 40.84 -24.82
C GLN A 50 -11.59 40.87 -23.52
N LEU A 51 -12.62 40.02 -23.42
CA LEU A 51 -13.40 39.89 -22.20
C LEU A 51 -12.55 39.47 -20.99
N ILE A 52 -11.61 38.54 -21.18
CA ILE A 52 -10.71 38.07 -20.11
C ILE A 52 -9.78 39.22 -19.67
N GLU A 53 -9.30 40.04 -20.57
CA GLU A 53 -8.47 41.20 -20.24
C GLU A 53 -9.22 42.25 -19.42
N GLU A 54 -10.44 42.57 -19.79
CA GLU A 54 -11.31 43.43 -18.98
C GLU A 54 -11.57 42.83 -17.58
N LEU A 55 -11.87 41.55 -17.52
CA LEU A 55 -12.08 40.84 -16.25
C LEU A 55 -10.86 40.82 -15.36
N VAL A 56 -9.64 40.79 -15.93
CA VAL A 56 -8.37 40.85 -15.17
C VAL A 56 -8.27 42.19 -14.43
N LEU A 57 -8.64 43.30 -15.07
CA LEU A 57 -8.60 44.61 -14.43
C LEU A 57 -9.55 44.69 -13.22
N ILE A 58 -10.77 44.14 -13.36
CA ILE A 58 -11.73 44.09 -12.26
C ILE A 58 -11.21 43.18 -11.13
N PHE A 59 -10.62 42.04 -11.51
CA PHE A 59 -10.10 41.07 -10.55
C PHE A 59 -8.88 41.62 -9.78
N GLU A 60 -8.02 42.41 -10.41
CA GLU A 60 -6.91 43.07 -9.69
C GLU A 60 -7.42 44.11 -8.68
N LYS A 61 -8.48 44.88 -8.99
CA LYS A 61 -9.13 45.77 -8.02
C LYS A 61 -9.71 44.96 -6.84
N LEU A 62 -10.38 43.84 -7.13
CA LEU A 62 -10.89 42.95 -6.08
C LEU A 62 -9.78 42.38 -5.19
N ARG A 63 -8.58 42.06 -5.73
CA ARG A 63 -7.45 41.58 -4.96
C ARG A 63 -6.78 42.65 -4.10
N GLN A 64 -6.77 43.91 -4.58
CA GLN A 64 -6.16 45.04 -3.86
C GLN A 64 -6.99 45.45 -2.65
N THR A 65 -8.30 45.16 -2.61
CA THR A 65 -9.14 45.35 -1.44
C THR A 65 -8.70 44.43 -0.32
N LYS A 66 -8.28 44.97 0.86
CA LYS A 66 -7.66 44.22 1.96
C LYS A 66 -8.57 43.09 2.47
N ASP A 67 -8.01 41.91 2.74
CA ASP A 67 -8.68 40.82 3.48
C ASP A 67 -8.45 41.06 4.97
N SER A 68 -9.41 41.61 5.68
CA SER A 68 -9.39 41.95 7.11
C SER A 68 -9.28 40.75 8.07
N ALA A 69 -9.02 39.54 7.58
CA ALA A 69 -9.05 38.29 8.36
C ALA A 69 -7.68 37.63 8.61
N LYS A 70 -6.53 38.36 8.44
CA LYS A 70 -5.22 37.73 8.61
C LYS A 70 -4.18 38.51 9.42
N THR A 71 -4.59 39.34 10.37
CA THR A 71 -3.63 39.96 11.29
C THR A 71 -4.02 39.78 12.76
N THR A 72 -4.08 38.53 13.22
CA THR A 72 -3.90 38.27 14.66
C THR A 72 -3.38 36.84 14.84
N LYS A 73 -2.06 36.69 14.84
CA LYS A 73 -1.29 35.78 15.68
C LYS A 73 0.20 35.83 15.29
N SER A 74 0.89 36.81 15.79
CA SER A 74 2.29 36.64 16.19
C SER A 74 2.59 37.63 17.30
N GLY A 75 2.88 37.11 18.41
CA GLY A 75 3.60 37.42 19.61
C GLY A 75 3.93 38.86 19.97
N GLY A 76 3.70 39.16 21.25
CA GLY A 76 4.36 40.25 21.93
C GLY A 76 3.61 40.67 23.20
N LYS A 77 4.08 40.26 24.36
CA LYS A 77 3.70 40.79 25.66
C LYS A 77 4.06 42.28 25.75
N GLY A 78 3.09 43.10 26.17
CA GLY A 78 3.34 44.48 26.57
C GLY A 78 2.08 45.03 27.23
N LYS A 79 2.15 45.27 28.52
CA LYS A 79 1.18 46.02 29.33
C LYS A 79 1.13 47.48 28.86
N GLY A 80 -0.10 48.04 28.85
CA GLY A 80 -0.32 49.48 28.73
C GLY A 80 -1.82 49.74 28.64
N GLU A 81 -2.34 50.36 29.63
CA GLU A 81 -3.71 50.85 29.85
C GLU A 81 -4.04 51.98 28.85
N ASP A 82 -5.38 52.10 28.63
CA ASP A 82 -6.12 53.26 28.12
C ASP A 82 -5.94 53.60 26.62
N ASP A 83 -7.02 53.41 25.84
CA ASP A 83 -7.78 54.53 25.27
C ASP A 83 -8.86 54.01 24.30
N GLU A 84 -10.05 54.60 24.45
CA GLU A 84 -11.24 54.58 23.64
C GLU A 84 -10.89 54.96 22.18
N ASP A 85 -11.26 54.11 21.20
CA ASP A 85 -11.63 54.45 19.81
C ASP A 85 -11.62 53.17 18.91
N ASP A 86 -12.57 52.23 19.16
CA ASP A 86 -12.65 50.95 18.38
C ASP A 86 -13.82 50.88 17.39
N ASP A 87 -14.43 52.04 17.07
CA ASP A 87 -15.56 52.04 16.13
C ASP A 87 -15.13 52.23 14.64
N THR A 88 -13.93 52.68 14.33
CA THR A 88 -13.46 52.93 12.97
C THR A 88 -12.93 51.69 12.24
N GLU A 89 -12.36 50.67 12.92
CA GLU A 89 -11.86 49.45 12.29
C GLU A 89 -13.01 48.52 11.81
N ASN A 90 -14.17 48.56 12.49
CA ASN A 90 -15.33 47.76 12.08
C ASN A 90 -16.05 48.32 10.83
N GLU A 91 -16.06 49.61 10.63
CA GLU A 91 -16.66 50.26 9.44
C GLU A 91 -15.80 50.04 8.18
N ASP A 92 -14.47 50.11 8.26
CA ASP A 92 -13.58 49.85 7.12
C ASP A 92 -13.61 48.38 6.67
N ASN A 93 -13.73 47.46 7.61
CA ASN A 93 -13.91 46.04 7.31
C ASN A 93 -15.24 45.75 6.60
N SER A 94 -16.29 46.43 6.99
CA SER A 94 -17.63 46.34 6.36
C SER A 94 -17.62 46.94 4.96
N ARG A 95 -16.99 48.07 4.74
CA ARG A 95 -16.83 48.75 3.42
C ARG A 95 -16.04 47.92 2.44
N ASP A 96 -14.95 47.29 2.87
CA ASP A 96 -14.12 46.43 2.03
C ASP A 96 -14.81 45.11 1.65
N ALA A 97 -15.60 44.54 2.53
CA ALA A 97 -16.45 43.38 2.23
C ALA A 97 -17.57 43.73 1.21
N SER A 98 -18.18 44.95 1.31
CA SER A 98 -19.16 45.44 0.36
C SER A 98 -18.56 45.64 -1.04
N LYS A 99 -17.41 46.28 -1.13
CA LYS A 99 -16.69 46.48 -2.40
C LYS A 99 -16.34 45.16 -3.08
N LYS A 100 -15.93 44.12 -2.31
CA LYS A 100 -15.68 42.79 -2.87
C LYS A 100 -16.88 42.14 -3.46
N LYS A 101 -18.09 42.33 -2.83
CA LYS A 101 -19.35 41.85 -3.37
C LYS A 101 -19.73 42.61 -4.67
N GLU A 102 -19.49 43.91 -4.74
CA GLU A 102 -19.74 44.71 -5.93
C GLU A 102 -18.86 44.26 -7.11
N TYR A 103 -17.54 44.07 -6.88
CA TYR A 103 -16.67 43.54 -7.91
C TYR A 103 -17.05 42.12 -8.33
N ALA A 104 -17.46 41.25 -7.41
CA ALA A 104 -17.99 39.95 -7.74
C ALA A 104 -19.26 40.03 -8.60
N ALA A 105 -20.19 40.93 -8.26
CA ALA A 105 -21.40 41.15 -9.08
C ALA A 105 -21.05 41.64 -10.49
N LEU A 106 -20.06 42.54 -10.63
CA LEU A 106 -19.60 43.03 -11.92
C LEU A 106 -18.90 41.90 -12.74
N ILE A 107 -18.09 41.08 -12.12
CA ILE A 107 -17.49 39.88 -12.75
C ILE A 107 -18.61 38.96 -13.21
N TYR A 108 -19.58 38.66 -12.35
CA TYR A 108 -20.70 37.79 -12.68
C TYR A 108 -21.52 38.30 -13.89
N SER A 109 -21.89 39.59 -13.93
CA SER A 109 -22.66 40.16 -15.03
C SER A 109 -21.97 40.00 -16.39
N LYS A 110 -20.65 40.12 -16.43
CA LYS A 110 -19.82 39.95 -17.63
C LYS A 110 -19.53 38.49 -18.01
N THR A 111 -19.58 37.56 -17.05
CA THR A 111 -19.25 36.14 -17.27
C THR A 111 -20.46 35.27 -17.48
N LYS A 112 -21.65 35.70 -17.11
CA LYS A 112 -22.92 34.96 -17.23
C LYS A 112 -23.12 34.41 -18.65
N GLY A 113 -23.41 33.10 -18.76
CA GLY A 113 -23.57 32.36 -20.03
C GLY A 113 -22.25 31.94 -20.70
N LYS A 114 -21.07 32.39 -20.21
CA LYS A 114 -19.74 32.07 -20.76
C LYS A 114 -18.79 31.47 -19.75
N VAL A 115 -19.28 31.16 -18.55
CA VAL A 115 -18.44 30.65 -17.42
C VAL A 115 -17.58 29.43 -17.80
N PRO A 116 -18.11 28.39 -18.47
CA PRO A 116 -17.29 27.22 -18.84
C PRO A 116 -16.16 27.54 -19.82
N GLU A 117 -16.37 28.47 -20.74
CA GLU A 117 -15.36 28.86 -21.72
C GLU A 117 -14.27 29.71 -21.08
N ILE A 118 -14.65 30.67 -20.24
CA ILE A 118 -13.73 31.51 -19.47
C ILE A 118 -12.89 30.65 -18.50
N ALA A 119 -13.51 29.63 -17.85
CA ALA A 119 -12.84 28.75 -16.93
C ALA A 119 -11.74 27.87 -17.57
N ASN A 120 -11.77 27.66 -18.89
CA ASN A 120 -10.70 26.96 -19.61
C ASN A 120 -9.44 27.80 -19.82
N ASN A 121 -9.45 29.09 -19.47
CA ASN A 121 -8.26 29.95 -19.52
C ASN A 121 -7.63 30.07 -18.14
N HIS A 122 -6.28 30.21 -18.08
CA HIS A 122 -5.53 30.33 -16.83
C HIS A 122 -5.99 31.50 -15.96
N LYS A 123 -6.08 32.71 -16.54
CA LYS A 123 -6.55 33.92 -15.84
C LYS A 123 -8.05 33.81 -15.55
N GLY A 124 -8.84 33.39 -16.55
CA GLY A 124 -10.28 33.25 -16.45
C GLY A 124 -10.73 32.31 -15.36
N SER A 125 -10.10 31.15 -15.22
CA SER A 125 -10.42 30.18 -14.15
C SER A 125 -10.26 30.81 -12.75
N ARG A 126 -9.18 31.58 -12.50
CA ARG A 126 -8.97 32.26 -11.22
C ARG A 126 -10.02 33.34 -10.95
N ILE A 127 -10.42 34.07 -11.99
CA ILE A 127 -11.46 35.11 -11.90
C ILE A 127 -12.81 34.46 -11.52
N VAL A 128 -13.20 33.41 -12.21
CA VAL A 128 -14.47 32.72 -11.90
C VAL A 128 -14.43 32.09 -10.50
N GLN A 129 -13.26 31.56 -10.06
CA GLN A 129 -13.12 31.05 -8.70
C GLN A 129 -13.34 32.15 -7.63
N SER A 130 -13.10 33.43 -7.94
CA SER A 130 -13.41 34.54 -7.02
C SER A 130 -14.91 34.73 -6.81
N LEU A 131 -15.75 34.43 -7.82
CA LEU A 131 -17.21 34.43 -7.66
C LEU A 131 -17.67 33.40 -6.62
N LEU A 132 -17.04 32.23 -6.56
CA LEU A 132 -17.34 31.22 -5.53
C LEU A 132 -16.93 31.66 -4.12
N LYS A 133 -16.03 32.63 -4.02
CA LYS A 133 -15.55 33.15 -2.71
C LYS A 133 -16.37 34.37 -2.24
N TYR A 134 -16.69 35.29 -3.14
CA TYR A 134 -17.24 36.61 -2.80
C TYR A 134 -18.65 36.88 -3.35
N GLY A 135 -19.15 36.01 -4.25
CA GLY A 135 -20.47 36.14 -4.86
C GLY A 135 -21.62 35.79 -3.90
N THR A 136 -22.81 36.23 -4.24
CA THR A 136 -24.05 35.84 -3.55
C THR A 136 -24.39 34.38 -3.84
N GLU A 137 -25.28 33.80 -3.03
CA GLU A 137 -25.70 32.39 -3.22
C GLU A 137 -26.36 32.18 -4.59
N GLU A 138 -27.16 33.14 -5.05
CA GLU A 138 -27.77 33.12 -6.40
C GLU A 138 -26.73 33.10 -7.52
N GLN A 139 -25.69 33.93 -7.41
CA GLN A 139 -24.59 33.97 -8.38
C GLN A 139 -23.81 32.66 -8.39
N ILE A 140 -23.54 32.09 -7.22
CA ILE A 140 -22.87 30.80 -7.08
C ILE A 140 -23.71 29.69 -7.72
N ASN A 141 -25.03 29.66 -7.45
CA ASN A 141 -25.96 28.68 -8.03
C ASN A 141 -26.03 28.80 -9.56
N SER A 142 -26.00 30.04 -10.10
CA SER A 142 -25.94 30.25 -11.55
C SER A 142 -24.63 29.72 -12.17
N VAL A 143 -23.49 29.99 -11.55
CA VAL A 143 -22.17 29.42 -11.98
C VAL A 143 -22.20 27.89 -11.93
N PHE A 144 -22.83 27.34 -10.88
CA PHE A 144 -23.01 25.90 -10.72
C PHE A 144 -23.85 25.32 -11.86
N ALA A 145 -24.99 25.93 -12.17
CA ALA A 145 -25.88 25.49 -13.25
C ALA A 145 -25.21 25.51 -14.63
N GLU A 146 -24.36 26.52 -14.91
CA GLU A 146 -23.61 26.60 -16.18
C GLU A 146 -22.47 25.55 -16.27
N CYS A 147 -21.79 25.24 -15.16
CA CYS A 147 -20.65 24.36 -15.15
C CYS A 147 -21.01 22.87 -15.07
N THR A 148 -22.13 22.55 -14.38
CA THR A 148 -22.52 21.17 -14.10
C THR A 148 -22.73 20.32 -15.36
N PRO A 149 -23.39 20.78 -16.44
CA PRO A 149 -23.52 19.98 -17.67
C PRO A 149 -22.18 19.72 -18.39
N LYS A 150 -21.19 20.58 -18.19
CA LYS A 150 -19.84 20.48 -18.78
C LYS A 150 -18.78 19.99 -17.76
N LEU A 151 -19.21 19.43 -16.61
CA LEU A 151 -18.33 19.06 -15.50
C LEU A 151 -17.19 18.12 -15.91
N ALA A 152 -17.49 17.06 -16.65
CA ALA A 152 -16.49 16.10 -17.10
C ALA A 152 -15.47 16.72 -18.08
N ILE A 153 -15.89 17.65 -18.91
CA ILE A 153 -15.02 18.36 -19.87
C ILE A 153 -14.11 19.33 -19.10
N LEU A 154 -14.71 20.17 -18.25
CA LEU A 154 -13.95 21.11 -17.40
C LEU A 154 -13.04 20.40 -16.42
N GLY A 155 -13.46 19.26 -15.88
CA GLY A 155 -12.68 18.42 -14.97
C GLY A 155 -11.40 17.85 -15.60
N LYS A 156 -11.38 17.66 -16.91
CA LYS A 156 -10.19 17.25 -17.69
C LYS A 156 -9.32 18.42 -18.15
N SER A 157 -9.84 19.65 -18.08
CA SER A 157 -9.11 20.84 -18.48
C SER A 157 -7.99 21.17 -17.49
N LEU A 158 -6.85 21.67 -18.01
CA LEU A 158 -5.71 22.11 -17.18
C LEU A 158 -6.08 23.23 -16.21
N TYR A 159 -7.04 24.08 -16.56
CA TYR A 159 -7.44 25.24 -15.77
C TYR A 159 -8.85 25.11 -15.20
N GLY A 160 -9.77 24.52 -15.95
CA GLY A 160 -11.17 24.33 -15.54
C GLY A 160 -11.29 23.43 -14.30
N ASN A 161 -10.38 22.45 -14.13
CA ASN A 161 -10.41 21.55 -12.98
C ASN A 161 -10.39 22.26 -11.62
N PHE A 162 -9.67 23.40 -11.50
CA PHE A 162 -9.60 24.15 -10.25
C PHE A 162 -10.95 24.76 -9.86
N LEU A 163 -11.72 25.20 -10.86
CA LEU A 163 -13.08 25.67 -10.63
C LEU A 163 -13.98 24.51 -10.19
N ILE A 164 -13.94 23.39 -10.91
CA ILE A 164 -14.77 22.21 -10.60
C ILE A 164 -14.47 21.68 -9.19
N ARG A 165 -13.20 21.63 -8.79
CA ARG A 165 -12.82 21.24 -7.42
C ARG A 165 -13.50 22.12 -6.37
N LYS A 166 -13.46 23.44 -6.55
CA LYS A 166 -14.12 24.37 -5.64
C LYS A 166 -15.64 24.27 -5.67
N LEU A 167 -16.24 23.97 -6.83
CA LEU A 167 -17.67 23.70 -6.92
C LEU A 167 -18.05 22.46 -6.10
N ILE A 168 -17.32 21.36 -6.24
CA ILE A 168 -17.54 20.13 -5.46
C ILE A 168 -17.43 20.41 -3.94
N GLU A 169 -16.42 21.17 -3.50
CA GLU A 169 -16.22 21.54 -2.10
C GLU A 169 -17.38 22.39 -1.55
N LYS A 170 -18.00 23.20 -2.40
CA LYS A 170 -19.12 24.11 -2.02
C LYS A 170 -20.49 23.47 -2.16
N THR A 171 -20.62 22.34 -2.85
CA THR A 171 -21.90 21.66 -3.08
C THR A 171 -22.47 21.16 -1.76
N LYS A 172 -23.72 21.49 -1.47
CA LYS A 172 -24.46 20.98 -0.33
C LYS A 172 -24.73 19.48 -0.51
N LYS A 173 -24.87 18.74 0.60
CA LYS A 173 -25.13 17.28 0.54
C LYS A 173 -26.41 16.93 -0.22
N GLU A 174 -27.39 17.80 -0.18
CA GLU A 174 -28.71 17.67 -0.84
C GLU A 174 -28.59 17.77 -2.36
N ASP A 175 -27.69 18.62 -2.87
CA ASP A 175 -27.45 18.86 -4.30
C ASP A 175 -26.46 17.86 -4.92
N TYR A 176 -25.79 17.07 -4.09
CA TYR A 176 -24.75 16.15 -4.54
C TYR A 176 -25.26 15.06 -5.50
N PRO A 177 -26.47 14.46 -5.33
CA PRO A 177 -27.02 13.53 -6.30
C PRO A 177 -27.19 14.16 -7.69
N HIS A 178 -27.62 15.43 -7.77
CA HIS A 178 -27.73 16.14 -9.03
C HIS A 178 -26.39 16.38 -9.72
N LEU A 179 -25.34 16.69 -8.93
CA LEU A 179 -23.98 16.80 -9.44
C LEU A 179 -23.48 15.47 -10.04
N LEU A 180 -23.70 14.35 -9.34
CA LEU A 180 -23.30 13.03 -9.80
C LEU A 180 -24.05 12.56 -11.04
N GLN A 181 -25.33 12.95 -11.20
CA GLN A 181 -26.11 12.63 -12.40
C GLN A 181 -25.43 13.15 -13.68
N ASN A 182 -24.78 14.32 -13.61
CA ASN A 182 -24.06 14.91 -14.75
C ASN A 182 -22.69 14.27 -15.03
N VAL A 183 -22.19 13.45 -14.12
CA VAL A 183 -20.95 12.67 -14.29
C VAL A 183 -21.25 11.23 -14.73
N LYS A 184 -22.51 10.81 -14.62
CA LYS A 184 -22.93 9.45 -14.97
C LYS A 184 -22.55 9.12 -16.42
N GLY A 185 -21.93 7.95 -16.61
CA GLY A 185 -21.36 7.50 -17.90
C GLY A 185 -19.99 8.12 -18.24
N GLN A 186 -19.44 9.00 -17.38
CA GLN A 186 -18.14 9.64 -17.59
C GLN A 186 -17.09 9.25 -16.55
N VAL A 187 -17.44 8.43 -15.56
CA VAL A 187 -16.54 8.06 -14.44
C VAL A 187 -15.28 7.36 -14.97
N THR A 188 -15.42 6.37 -15.83
CA THR A 188 -14.27 5.65 -16.43
C THR A 188 -13.42 6.56 -17.32
N SER A 189 -14.04 7.50 -18.02
CA SER A 189 -13.36 8.50 -18.85
C SER A 189 -12.56 9.50 -18.02
N LEU A 190 -13.08 9.93 -16.87
CA LEU A 190 -12.37 10.76 -15.90
C LEU A 190 -11.21 9.98 -15.27
N ALA A 191 -11.42 8.72 -14.87
CA ALA A 191 -10.40 7.88 -14.28
C ALA A 191 -9.16 7.68 -15.17
N ARG A 192 -9.37 7.61 -16.50
CA ARG A 192 -8.28 7.44 -17.49
C ARG A 192 -7.52 8.72 -17.83
N HIS A 193 -7.97 9.89 -17.29
CA HIS A 193 -7.37 11.18 -17.60
C HIS A 193 -6.55 11.70 -16.39
N PRO A 194 -5.28 12.12 -16.56
CA PRO A 194 -4.42 12.52 -15.44
C PRO A 194 -5.02 13.63 -14.55
N VAL A 195 -5.64 14.64 -15.17
CA VAL A 195 -6.29 15.74 -14.44
C VAL A 195 -7.69 15.31 -13.98
N GLY A 196 -8.46 14.66 -14.86
CA GLY A 196 -9.82 14.20 -14.56
C GLY A 196 -9.89 13.23 -13.39
N SER A 197 -8.86 12.41 -13.21
CA SER A 197 -8.76 11.46 -12.10
C SER A 197 -8.71 12.15 -10.73
N GLN A 198 -8.14 13.35 -10.64
CA GLN A 198 -8.12 14.14 -9.41
C GLN A 198 -9.52 14.70 -9.09
N ILE A 199 -10.27 15.11 -10.11
CA ILE A 199 -11.68 15.51 -9.93
C ILE A 199 -12.53 14.32 -9.49
N LEU A 200 -12.32 13.17 -10.11
CA LEU A 200 -12.98 11.92 -9.71
C LEU A 200 -12.70 11.56 -8.25
N GLU A 201 -11.47 11.75 -7.78
CA GLU A 201 -11.09 11.53 -6.38
C GLU A 201 -11.86 12.47 -5.44
N HIS A 202 -11.98 13.78 -5.76
CA HIS A 202 -12.77 14.70 -4.97
C HIS A 202 -14.25 14.32 -4.95
N LEU A 203 -14.82 13.93 -6.10
CA LEU A 203 -16.19 13.44 -6.18
C LEU A 203 -16.40 12.18 -5.34
N TYR A 204 -15.49 11.22 -5.45
CA TYR A 204 -15.60 9.96 -4.73
C TYR A 204 -15.44 10.14 -3.21
N HIS A 205 -14.56 11.07 -2.79
CA HIS A 205 -14.34 11.36 -1.38
C HIS A 205 -15.56 11.99 -0.72
N SER A 206 -16.23 12.92 -1.41
CA SER A 206 -17.43 13.62 -0.92
C SER A 206 -18.71 12.78 -1.01
N ALA A 207 -18.70 11.69 -1.80
CA ALA A 207 -19.85 10.82 -2.01
C ALA A 207 -20.14 9.92 -0.79
N ASN A 208 -21.40 9.61 -0.55
CA ASN A 208 -21.82 8.60 0.42
C ASN A 208 -21.58 7.17 -0.11
N GLY A 209 -21.82 6.14 0.72
CA GLY A 209 -21.54 4.74 0.37
C GLY A 209 -22.30 4.27 -0.88
N GLU A 210 -23.54 4.66 -1.03
CA GLU A 210 -24.40 4.32 -2.16
C GLU A 210 -23.94 4.98 -3.45
N GLN A 211 -23.63 6.27 -3.39
CA GLN A 211 -23.11 7.05 -4.51
C GLN A 211 -21.75 6.52 -4.98
N ARG A 212 -20.88 6.10 -4.04
CA ARG A 212 -19.61 5.41 -4.37
C ARG A 212 -19.86 4.12 -5.11
N ALA A 213 -20.84 3.31 -4.68
CA ALA A 213 -21.19 2.05 -5.35
C ALA A 213 -21.71 2.31 -6.78
N GLN A 214 -22.53 3.35 -6.98
CA GLN A 214 -23.00 3.76 -8.31
C GLN A 214 -21.84 4.16 -9.24
N MET A 215 -20.87 4.93 -8.73
CA MET A 215 -19.66 5.30 -9.50
C MET A 215 -18.81 4.07 -9.85
N GLN A 216 -18.68 3.11 -8.93
CA GLN A 216 -17.94 1.86 -9.18
C GLN A 216 -18.62 0.99 -10.24
N ALA A 217 -19.95 0.98 -10.26
CA ALA A 217 -20.73 0.18 -11.21
C ALA A 217 -20.44 0.51 -12.69
N GLU A 218 -20.01 1.73 -12.99
CA GLU A 218 -19.63 2.12 -14.35
C GLU A 218 -18.39 1.34 -14.87
N PHE A 219 -17.54 0.84 -13.98
CA PHE A 219 -16.42 -0.02 -14.36
C PHE A 219 -16.86 -1.45 -14.68
N TYR A 220 -17.99 -1.90 -14.10
CA TYR A 220 -18.48 -3.27 -14.30
C TYR A 220 -19.26 -3.42 -15.63
N GLY A 221 -19.80 -2.30 -16.13
CA GLY A 221 -20.57 -2.23 -17.38
C GLY A 221 -21.87 -1.44 -17.22
N GLY A 222 -22.39 -0.92 -18.33
CA GLY A 222 -23.59 -0.06 -18.31
C GLY A 222 -24.83 -0.70 -17.69
N GLU A 223 -24.98 -2.03 -17.81
CA GLU A 223 -26.08 -2.79 -17.22
C GLU A 223 -26.11 -2.73 -15.69
N TYR A 224 -24.95 -2.57 -15.03
CA TYR A 224 -24.86 -2.50 -13.57
C TYR A 224 -25.28 -1.18 -13.00
N VAL A 225 -25.12 -0.11 -13.75
CA VAL A 225 -25.58 1.24 -13.38
C VAL A 225 -27.11 1.26 -13.23
N HIS A 226 -27.82 0.50 -14.07
CA HIS A 226 -29.28 0.35 -14.00
C HIS A 226 -29.70 -0.64 -12.91
N PHE A 227 -28.97 -1.74 -12.75
CA PHE A 227 -29.28 -2.79 -11.79
C PHE A 227 -29.22 -2.29 -10.33
N LEU A 228 -28.22 -1.53 -9.97
CA LEU A 228 -28.10 -0.96 -8.62
C LEU A 228 -29.24 0.01 -8.30
N ASN A 229 -29.68 0.83 -9.27
CA ASN A 229 -30.83 1.70 -9.09
C ASN A 229 -32.13 0.89 -8.83
N THR A 230 -32.33 -0.24 -9.50
CA THR A 230 -33.53 -1.06 -9.37
C THR A 230 -33.59 -1.85 -8.07
N THR A 231 -32.46 -2.32 -7.56
CA THR A 231 -32.39 -3.03 -6.26
C THR A 231 -32.57 -2.10 -5.07
N MET A 232 -32.21 -0.83 -5.22
CA MET A 232 -32.37 0.16 -4.15
C MET A 232 -33.78 0.73 -4.07
N THR A 233 -34.46 0.95 -5.19
CA THR A 233 -35.86 1.39 -5.21
C THR A 233 -36.85 0.33 -4.70
N LYS A 234 -36.54 -0.96 -4.82
CA LYS A 234 -37.38 -2.05 -4.27
C LYS A 234 -37.34 -2.15 -2.74
N LYS A 235 -36.34 -1.56 -2.06
CA LYS A 235 -36.29 -1.56 -0.58
C LYS A 235 -37.11 -0.44 0.08
N GLU A 236 -37.56 0.57 -0.67
CA GLU A 236 -38.43 1.62 -0.15
C GLU A 236 -39.93 1.27 -0.20
N GLY A 237 -40.31 0.22 -0.95
CA GLY A 237 -41.72 -0.14 -1.18
C GLY A 237 -42.31 -1.25 -0.28
N ASN A 238 -41.55 -1.84 0.64
CA ASN A 238 -42.06 -2.94 1.47
C ASN A 238 -41.89 -2.67 2.96
N ASN A 239 -42.54 -1.62 3.45
CA ASN A 239 -42.67 -1.32 4.87
C ASN A 239 -44.01 -1.89 5.37
N ASN A 240 -44.09 -3.20 5.62
CA ASN A 240 -45.12 -3.76 6.44
C ASN A 240 -44.59 -4.88 7.34
N ASN A 241 -44.56 -4.51 8.63
CA ASN A 241 -44.59 -5.38 9.81
C ASN A 241 -43.64 -6.58 9.91
N ASN A 242 -42.51 -6.43 10.66
CA ASN A 242 -42.43 -7.15 11.95
C ASN A 242 -41.31 -6.65 12.83
N ASN A 243 -41.65 -6.34 14.07
CA ASN A 243 -40.77 -6.12 15.20
C ASN A 243 -39.72 -7.24 15.29
N ASN A 244 -38.44 -6.88 15.19
CA ASN A 244 -37.43 -7.44 16.08
C ASN A 244 -36.20 -6.53 16.17
N ASN A 245 -35.95 -6.06 17.38
CA ASN A 245 -34.76 -5.35 17.80
C ASN A 245 -33.51 -6.13 17.42
N ASN A 246 -32.70 -5.59 16.50
CA ASN A 246 -31.26 -5.73 16.56
C ASN A 246 -30.62 -4.54 15.83
N ASN A 247 -30.09 -3.62 16.62
CA ASN A 247 -29.23 -2.52 16.22
C ASN A 247 -27.95 -3.09 15.59
N ASN A 248 -27.92 -3.23 14.26
CA ASN A 248 -26.67 -3.28 13.50
C ASN A 248 -26.90 -2.52 12.19
N ASN A 249 -26.64 -1.21 12.24
CA ASN A 249 -26.61 -0.32 11.07
C ASN A 249 -25.34 -0.57 10.21
N ASN A 250 -25.03 -1.80 9.86
CA ASN A 250 -24.13 -2.14 8.77
C ASN A 250 -24.97 -2.62 7.58
N LYS A 251 -25.48 -1.68 6.75
CA LYS A 251 -25.89 -2.00 5.39
C LYS A 251 -24.63 -2.55 4.68
N GLU A 252 -24.50 -3.87 4.59
CA GLU A 252 -23.44 -4.52 3.83
C GLU A 252 -23.51 -4.00 2.39
N GLN A 253 -22.45 -3.28 1.98
CA GLN A 253 -22.31 -2.88 0.59
C GLN A 253 -22.20 -4.15 -0.26
N THR A 254 -23.10 -4.31 -1.22
CA THR A 254 -23.07 -5.41 -2.19
C THR A 254 -21.72 -5.40 -2.91
N THR A 255 -20.91 -6.43 -2.71
CA THR A 255 -19.58 -6.51 -3.35
C THR A 255 -19.70 -7.02 -4.79
N LEU A 256 -18.67 -6.81 -5.62
CA LEU A 256 -18.61 -7.39 -6.97
C LEU A 256 -18.78 -8.93 -6.92
N LYS A 257 -18.23 -9.58 -5.91
CA LYS A 257 -18.37 -11.03 -5.70
C LYS A 257 -19.84 -11.44 -5.57
N ASP A 258 -20.61 -10.72 -4.75
CA ASP A 258 -22.02 -11.01 -4.51
C ASP A 258 -22.86 -10.82 -5.78
N ILE A 259 -22.53 -9.76 -6.54
CA ILE A 259 -23.15 -9.49 -7.83
C ILE A 259 -22.89 -10.64 -8.83
N LEU A 260 -21.64 -11.09 -8.92
CA LEU A 260 -21.25 -12.12 -9.88
C LEU A 260 -21.76 -13.51 -9.51
N LEU A 261 -21.91 -13.82 -8.22
CA LEU A 261 -22.49 -15.11 -7.78
C LEU A 261 -23.93 -15.31 -8.30
N GLN A 262 -24.68 -14.25 -8.50
CA GLN A 262 -26.08 -14.29 -8.98
C GLN A 262 -26.18 -14.39 -10.51
N LYS A 263 -25.05 -14.36 -11.26
CA LYS A 263 -25.05 -14.32 -12.72
C LYS A 263 -24.54 -15.60 -13.36
N PRO A 264 -25.05 -15.96 -14.57
CA PRO A 264 -24.52 -17.06 -15.36
C PRO A 264 -23.03 -16.89 -15.71
N ALA A 265 -22.32 -17.99 -15.95
CA ALA A 265 -20.88 -17.99 -16.22
C ALA A 265 -20.45 -17.03 -17.34
N MET A 266 -21.20 -17.00 -18.44
CA MET A 266 -20.92 -16.12 -19.58
C MET A 266 -21.01 -14.63 -19.20
N GLN A 267 -22.04 -14.25 -18.43
CA GLN A 267 -22.19 -12.87 -17.97
C GLN A 267 -21.11 -12.48 -16.98
N ARG A 268 -20.68 -13.42 -16.10
CA ARG A 268 -19.52 -13.20 -15.20
C ARG A 268 -18.25 -12.89 -16.00
N GLN A 269 -17.96 -13.67 -17.03
CA GLN A 269 -16.81 -13.43 -17.90
C GLN A 269 -16.88 -12.09 -18.62
N ASN A 270 -18.04 -11.72 -19.17
CA ASN A 270 -18.23 -10.45 -19.85
C ASN A 270 -18.02 -9.28 -18.89
N THR A 271 -18.50 -9.37 -17.65
CA THR A 271 -18.27 -8.36 -16.63
C THR A 271 -16.79 -8.20 -16.33
N LEU A 272 -16.06 -9.31 -16.11
CA LEU A 272 -14.62 -9.26 -15.86
C LEU A 272 -13.85 -8.67 -17.05
N LYS A 273 -14.24 -9.00 -18.31
CA LYS A 273 -13.68 -8.36 -19.51
C LYS A 273 -13.96 -6.86 -19.58
N ASN A 274 -15.14 -6.39 -19.16
CA ASN A 274 -15.48 -4.96 -19.13
C ASN A 274 -14.63 -4.22 -18.09
N ILE A 275 -14.44 -4.84 -16.91
CA ILE A 275 -13.56 -4.26 -15.88
C ILE A 275 -12.11 -4.21 -16.39
N SER A 276 -11.60 -5.30 -16.98
CA SER A 276 -10.25 -5.35 -17.56
C SER A 276 -10.05 -4.23 -18.58
N ARG A 277 -10.93 -4.09 -19.57
CA ARG A 277 -10.90 -3.02 -20.56
C ARG A 277 -10.93 -1.61 -19.94
N SER A 278 -11.55 -1.47 -18.79
CA SER A 278 -11.66 -0.18 -18.09
C SER A 278 -10.43 0.12 -17.24
N ILE A 279 -9.89 -0.89 -16.52
CA ILE A 279 -8.86 -0.70 -15.50
C ILE A 279 -7.43 -0.78 -16.06
N LEU A 280 -7.15 -1.70 -17.01
CA LEU A 280 -5.79 -1.89 -17.52
C LEU A 280 -5.19 -0.61 -18.12
N PRO A 281 -5.89 0.17 -18.96
CA PRO A 281 -5.34 1.42 -19.49
C PRO A 281 -5.05 2.48 -18.41
N ILE A 282 -5.70 2.38 -17.23
CA ILE A 282 -5.45 3.25 -16.07
C ILE A 282 -4.13 2.83 -15.41
N LEU A 283 -3.91 1.51 -15.26
CA LEU A 283 -2.67 0.95 -14.70
C LEU A 283 -1.48 1.26 -15.59
N GLU A 284 -1.58 1.06 -16.91
CA GLU A 284 -0.54 1.36 -17.91
C GLU A 284 -0.10 2.82 -17.86
N LYS A 285 -1.06 3.75 -17.73
CA LYS A 285 -0.78 5.18 -17.58
C LYS A 285 -0.28 5.55 -16.18
N GLY A 286 -0.28 4.63 -15.25
CA GLY A 286 0.09 4.87 -13.87
C GLY A 286 -0.84 5.84 -13.12
N ILE A 287 -2.09 5.98 -13.52
CA ILE A 287 -3.10 6.83 -12.87
C ILE A 287 -3.75 6.03 -11.73
N VAL A 288 -2.98 5.64 -10.74
CA VAL A 288 -3.39 4.71 -9.68
C VAL A 288 -3.68 5.38 -8.34
N SER A 289 -3.62 6.71 -8.26
CA SER A 289 -3.85 7.41 -6.99
C SER A 289 -5.31 7.46 -6.53
N PRO A 290 -6.35 7.47 -7.41
CA PRO A 290 -7.72 7.59 -6.96
C PRO A 290 -8.22 6.35 -6.20
N LEU A 291 -8.90 6.57 -5.06
CA LEU A 291 -9.44 5.50 -4.19
C LEU A 291 -10.43 4.58 -4.91
N ILE A 292 -11.22 5.12 -5.86
CA ILE A 292 -12.13 4.32 -6.65
C ILE A 292 -11.38 3.27 -7.49
N VAL A 293 -10.19 3.62 -8.02
CA VAL A 293 -9.32 2.68 -8.76
C VAL A 293 -8.84 1.57 -7.84
N HIS A 294 -8.41 1.90 -6.61
CA HIS A 294 -8.00 0.91 -5.61
C HIS A 294 -9.15 -0.06 -5.28
N LYS A 295 -10.35 0.46 -5.09
CA LYS A 295 -11.52 -0.35 -4.73
C LYS A 295 -11.92 -1.29 -5.86
N VAL A 296 -12.07 -0.77 -7.08
CA VAL A 296 -12.44 -1.58 -8.26
C VAL A 296 -11.36 -2.61 -8.58
N LEU A 297 -10.09 -2.22 -8.54
CA LEU A 297 -8.97 -3.11 -8.79
C LEU A 297 -8.91 -4.26 -7.76
N LYS A 298 -9.06 -3.95 -6.47
CA LYS A 298 -9.14 -4.97 -5.41
C LYS A 298 -10.26 -5.97 -5.69
N GLU A 299 -11.48 -5.51 -5.95
CA GLU A 299 -12.62 -6.38 -6.20
C GLU A 299 -12.41 -7.23 -7.46
N TYR A 300 -11.90 -6.64 -8.54
CA TYR A 300 -11.53 -7.33 -9.77
C TYR A 300 -10.51 -8.46 -9.53
N LEU A 301 -9.42 -8.16 -8.80
CA LEU A 301 -8.37 -9.12 -8.53
C LEU A 301 -8.81 -10.25 -7.58
N LEU A 302 -9.67 -9.97 -6.60
CA LEU A 302 -10.15 -10.99 -5.66
C LEU A 302 -11.08 -12.02 -6.35
N VAL A 303 -11.85 -11.58 -7.34
CA VAL A 303 -12.77 -12.43 -8.11
C VAL A 303 -12.08 -13.05 -9.32
N GLY A 304 -11.11 -12.34 -9.92
CA GLY A 304 -10.38 -12.78 -11.11
C GLY A 304 -9.50 -14.00 -10.85
N GLY A 305 -9.35 -14.87 -11.87
CA GLY A 305 -8.42 -15.99 -11.85
C GLY A 305 -6.95 -15.57 -12.03
N ALA A 306 -6.04 -16.55 -12.00
CA ALA A 306 -4.59 -16.33 -12.10
C ALA A 306 -4.19 -15.52 -13.34
N SER A 307 -4.77 -15.80 -14.52
CA SER A 307 -4.47 -15.07 -15.77
C SER A 307 -4.78 -13.58 -15.66
N LEU A 308 -5.95 -13.20 -15.14
CA LEU A 308 -6.34 -11.79 -14.98
C LEU A 308 -5.47 -11.07 -13.95
N ARG A 309 -5.04 -11.75 -12.89
CA ARG A 309 -4.12 -11.22 -11.88
C ARG A 309 -2.73 -10.96 -12.45
N THR A 310 -2.23 -11.90 -13.27
CA THR A 310 -0.94 -11.76 -13.97
C THR A 310 -0.98 -10.64 -15.01
N GLU A 311 -2.06 -10.54 -15.79
CA GLU A 311 -2.27 -9.46 -16.76
C GLU A 311 -2.26 -8.09 -16.07
N ALA A 312 -3.01 -7.94 -14.98
CA ALA A 312 -3.04 -6.70 -14.20
C ALA A 312 -1.66 -6.36 -13.60
N ALA A 313 -0.93 -7.38 -13.10
CA ALA A 313 0.41 -7.19 -12.58
C ALA A 313 1.38 -6.69 -13.66
N ASN A 314 1.31 -7.23 -14.87
CA ASN A 314 2.18 -6.85 -15.98
C ASN A 314 1.84 -5.47 -16.58
N SER A 315 0.61 -4.99 -16.40
CA SER A 315 0.15 -3.70 -16.94
C SER A 315 0.61 -2.50 -16.12
N ILE A 316 1.18 -2.68 -14.93
CA ILE A 316 1.54 -1.58 -14.04
C ILE A 316 3.06 -1.41 -13.91
N ALA A 317 3.54 -0.18 -14.04
CA ALA A 317 4.95 0.13 -13.82
C ALA A 317 5.31 0.09 -12.32
N ALA A 318 6.53 -0.39 -12.00
CA ALA A 318 7.00 -0.58 -10.63
C ALA A 318 6.82 0.65 -9.70
N PRO A 319 7.12 1.91 -10.11
CA PRO A 319 6.90 3.07 -9.25
C PRO A 319 5.43 3.37 -8.93
N ALA A 320 4.49 2.86 -9.74
CA ALA A 320 3.07 3.07 -9.51
C ALA A 320 2.55 2.22 -8.34
N PHE A 321 3.14 1.05 -8.08
CA PHE A 321 2.82 0.26 -6.88
C PHE A 321 2.97 1.07 -5.59
N LEU A 322 4.05 1.89 -5.48
CA LEU A 322 4.31 2.68 -4.29
C LEU A 322 3.23 3.72 -3.97
N ARG A 323 2.44 4.11 -4.98
CA ARG A 323 1.35 5.07 -4.81
C ARG A 323 0.04 4.44 -4.35
N MET A 324 -0.04 3.10 -4.33
CA MET A 324 -1.27 2.37 -4.01
C MET A 324 -1.33 1.88 -2.57
N PHE A 325 -0.24 1.44 -1.98
CA PHE A 325 -0.27 0.67 -0.73
C PHE A 325 -0.52 1.48 0.55
N HIS A 326 -0.70 2.81 0.46
CA HIS A 326 -1.08 3.66 1.59
C HIS A 326 -2.57 3.53 1.98
N THR A 327 -3.38 2.84 1.17
CA THR A 327 -4.77 2.54 1.48
C THR A 327 -4.97 1.04 1.63
N ARG A 328 -5.96 0.61 2.40
CA ARG A 328 -6.25 -0.81 2.60
C ARG A 328 -6.60 -1.53 1.30
N GLU A 329 -7.41 -0.93 0.47
CA GLU A 329 -7.80 -1.47 -0.82
C GLU A 329 -6.62 -1.53 -1.79
N GLY A 330 -5.83 -0.47 -1.84
CA GLY A 330 -4.65 -0.40 -2.70
C GLY A 330 -3.55 -1.34 -2.25
N ALA A 331 -3.29 -1.48 -0.94
CA ALA A 331 -2.35 -2.46 -0.41
C ALA A 331 -2.78 -3.89 -0.73
N THR A 332 -4.08 -4.21 -0.55
CA THR A 332 -4.61 -5.54 -0.93
C THR A 332 -4.40 -5.81 -2.43
N ALA A 333 -4.77 -4.86 -3.29
CA ALA A 333 -4.58 -4.99 -4.74
C ALA A 333 -3.09 -5.17 -5.11
N THR A 334 -2.21 -4.38 -4.49
CA THR A 334 -0.75 -4.48 -4.69
C THR A 334 -0.23 -5.85 -4.26
N ASN A 335 -0.62 -6.35 -3.10
CA ASN A 335 -0.18 -7.64 -2.59
C ASN A 335 -0.63 -8.79 -3.51
N VAL A 336 -1.87 -8.74 -4.00
CA VAL A 336 -2.36 -9.72 -4.98
C VAL A 336 -1.55 -9.66 -6.27
N MET A 337 -1.35 -8.48 -6.84
CA MET A 337 -0.56 -8.33 -8.07
C MET A 337 0.88 -8.79 -7.89
N LEU A 338 1.56 -8.43 -6.80
CA LEU A 338 2.93 -8.86 -6.52
C LEU A 338 3.05 -10.38 -6.38
N SER A 339 2.02 -11.03 -5.86
CA SER A 339 1.99 -12.49 -5.74
C SER A 339 1.97 -13.20 -7.11
N TYR A 340 1.45 -12.54 -8.16
CA TYR A 340 1.39 -13.05 -9.54
C TYR A 340 2.35 -12.37 -10.51
N ALA A 341 3.10 -11.36 -10.06
CA ALA A 341 4.08 -10.64 -10.87
C ALA A 341 5.29 -11.53 -11.22
N GLY A 342 5.91 -11.33 -12.38
CA GLY A 342 7.14 -11.99 -12.75
C GLY A 342 8.34 -11.53 -11.91
N ALA A 343 9.42 -12.33 -11.90
CA ALA A 343 10.64 -12.03 -11.14
C ALA A 343 11.25 -10.66 -11.49
N LYS A 344 11.28 -10.29 -12.79
CA LYS A 344 11.77 -9.00 -13.28
C LYS A 344 10.99 -7.83 -12.67
N GLN A 345 9.67 -7.94 -12.62
CA GLN A 345 8.80 -6.89 -12.07
C GLN A 345 8.96 -6.76 -10.55
N ARG A 346 9.00 -7.88 -9.80
CA ARG A 346 9.30 -7.87 -8.36
C ARG A 346 10.64 -7.22 -8.06
N LYS A 347 11.68 -7.53 -8.87
CA LYS A 347 13.00 -6.90 -8.78
C LYS A 347 12.93 -5.38 -8.96
N GLN A 348 12.13 -4.91 -9.92
CA GLN A 348 11.92 -3.47 -10.14
C GLN A 348 11.19 -2.80 -8.98
N VAL A 349 10.18 -3.44 -8.40
CA VAL A 349 9.45 -2.92 -7.22
C VAL A 349 10.37 -2.84 -6.00
N LEU A 350 11.20 -3.88 -5.76
CA LEU A 350 12.21 -3.83 -4.70
C LEU A 350 13.21 -2.69 -4.90
N LYS A 351 13.72 -2.47 -6.12
CA LYS A 351 14.59 -1.33 -6.43
C LYS A 351 13.93 0.01 -6.15
N ALA A 352 12.62 0.13 -6.45
CA ALA A 352 11.85 1.35 -6.19
C ALA A 352 11.59 1.59 -4.69
N LEU A 353 11.60 0.53 -3.86
CA LEU A 353 11.45 0.60 -2.40
C LEU A 353 12.75 0.97 -1.67
N LYS A 354 13.91 0.90 -2.33
CA LYS A 354 15.20 1.22 -1.71
C LYS A 354 15.15 2.60 -1.02
N THR A 355 15.62 2.69 0.20
CA THR A 355 15.57 3.87 1.09
C THR A 355 14.19 4.25 1.62
N GLN A 356 13.17 3.45 1.38
CA GLN A 356 11.79 3.69 1.86
C GLN A 356 11.24 2.52 2.70
N VAL A 357 11.98 1.42 2.83
CA VAL A 357 11.51 0.19 3.48
C VAL A 357 11.07 0.44 4.92
N TRP A 358 11.88 1.17 5.69
CA TRP A 358 11.52 1.49 7.07
C TRP A 358 10.24 2.33 7.15
N ARG A 359 10.13 3.37 6.32
CA ARG A 359 8.93 4.22 6.26
C ARG A 359 7.69 3.41 5.87
N VAL A 360 7.81 2.53 4.89
CA VAL A 360 6.72 1.63 4.45
C VAL A 360 6.34 0.64 5.53
N SER A 361 7.32 0.13 6.29
CA SER A 361 7.09 -0.78 7.42
C SER A 361 6.34 -0.14 8.60
N GLN A 362 6.35 1.18 8.70
CA GLN A 362 5.62 1.93 9.73
C GLN A 362 4.16 2.23 9.36
N ASP A 363 3.79 2.09 8.09
CA ASP A 363 2.44 2.40 7.65
C ASP A 363 1.46 1.27 7.98
N GLU A 364 0.21 1.63 8.33
CA GLU A 364 -0.83 0.68 8.75
C GLU A 364 -1.19 -0.36 7.67
N CYS A 365 -1.16 0.03 6.41
CA CYS A 365 -1.52 -0.82 5.28
C CYS A 365 -0.28 -1.33 4.54
N ALA A 366 0.70 -0.46 4.33
CA ALA A 366 1.85 -0.71 3.48
C ALA A 366 2.83 -1.77 4.04
N HIS A 367 2.90 -1.95 5.38
CA HIS A 367 3.74 -3.00 5.97
C HIS A 367 3.38 -4.41 5.42
N SER A 368 2.11 -4.64 5.06
CA SER A 368 1.69 -5.90 4.44
C SER A 368 2.35 -6.17 3.10
N THR A 369 2.72 -5.11 2.37
CA THR A 369 3.41 -5.24 1.08
C THR A 369 4.86 -5.71 1.27
N ILE A 370 5.55 -5.23 2.31
CA ILE A 370 6.88 -5.76 2.68
C ILE A 370 6.79 -7.25 3.03
N MET A 371 5.78 -7.64 3.83
CA MET A 371 5.55 -9.04 4.18
C MET A 371 5.27 -9.90 2.93
N THR A 372 4.45 -9.41 2.00
CA THR A 372 4.17 -10.09 0.72
C THR A 372 5.42 -10.25 -0.14
N LEU A 373 6.28 -9.24 -0.21
CA LEU A 373 7.56 -9.33 -0.94
C LEU A 373 8.48 -10.38 -0.34
N ILE A 374 8.54 -10.49 0.98
CA ILE A 374 9.28 -11.56 1.68
C ILE A 374 8.73 -12.94 1.29
N ASP A 375 7.41 -13.06 1.15
CA ASP A 375 6.76 -14.33 0.81
C ASP A 375 6.93 -14.73 -0.66
N CYS A 376 7.04 -13.77 -1.59
CA CYS A 376 6.95 -14.06 -3.02
C CYS A 376 8.26 -13.87 -3.80
N VAL A 377 9.29 -13.23 -3.25
CA VAL A 377 10.56 -13.00 -3.94
C VAL A 377 11.53 -14.17 -3.68
N ASP A 378 11.97 -14.83 -4.74
CA ASP A 378 12.92 -15.94 -4.67
C ASP A 378 14.38 -15.47 -4.57
N ASP A 379 14.71 -14.27 -5.04
CA ASP A 379 16.03 -13.65 -4.92
C ASP A 379 16.23 -13.10 -3.49
N THR A 380 16.62 -13.99 -2.59
CA THR A 380 16.88 -13.66 -1.17
C THR A 380 18.09 -12.74 -0.99
N ASN A 381 19.05 -12.73 -1.92
CA ASN A 381 20.14 -11.77 -1.93
C ASN A 381 19.62 -10.34 -2.12
N MET A 382 18.67 -10.16 -3.05
CA MET A 382 18.05 -8.86 -3.26
C MET A 382 17.18 -8.44 -2.08
N LEU A 383 16.42 -9.37 -1.46
CA LEU A 383 15.70 -9.10 -0.21
C LEU A 383 16.67 -8.64 0.89
N ASN A 384 17.82 -9.30 1.02
CA ASN A 384 18.83 -8.87 1.98
C ASN A 384 19.35 -7.47 1.66
N LYS A 385 19.75 -7.19 0.42
CA LYS A 385 20.35 -5.90 0.03
C LYS A 385 19.39 -4.71 0.17
N ILE A 386 18.09 -4.92 -0.01
CA ILE A 386 17.13 -3.82 -0.03
C ILE A 386 16.31 -3.77 1.25
N ILE A 387 15.70 -4.89 1.67
CA ILE A 387 14.81 -4.90 2.84
C ILE A 387 15.62 -5.07 4.13
N LEU A 388 16.41 -6.13 4.22
CA LEU A 388 17.04 -6.47 5.50
C LEU A 388 18.16 -5.51 5.87
N GLN A 389 18.96 -5.01 4.90
CA GLN A 389 20.01 -4.03 5.18
C GLN A 389 19.45 -2.72 5.72
N GLU A 390 18.32 -2.24 5.17
CA GLU A 390 17.68 -1.03 5.67
C GLU A 390 17.09 -1.25 7.08
N ILE A 391 16.48 -2.42 7.33
CA ILE A 391 16.01 -2.78 8.68
C ILE A 391 17.19 -2.94 9.65
N LYS A 392 18.33 -3.53 9.22
CA LYS A 392 19.53 -3.68 10.04
C LYS A 392 20.23 -2.35 10.34
N SER A 393 20.06 -1.32 9.49
CA SER A 393 20.62 0.02 9.74
C SER A 393 19.90 0.77 10.86
N GLU A 394 18.68 0.35 11.18
CA GLU A 394 17.92 0.84 12.33
C GLU A 394 18.22 -0.03 13.56
N ASP A 395 17.99 0.50 14.76
CA ASP A 395 18.00 -0.34 15.97
C ASP A 395 16.77 -1.25 15.95
N ILE A 396 16.98 -2.51 15.54
CA ILE A 396 15.89 -3.48 15.34
C ILE A 396 15.07 -3.64 16.61
N ALA A 397 15.71 -3.88 17.75
CA ALA A 397 15.02 -4.12 19.01
C ALA A 397 14.47 -2.83 19.64
N GLY A 398 15.26 -1.76 19.64
CA GLY A 398 14.89 -0.50 20.28
C GLY A 398 13.97 0.40 19.45
N THR A 399 13.91 0.23 18.14
CA THR A 399 13.11 1.07 17.25
C THR A 399 12.10 0.26 16.45
N VAL A 400 12.54 -0.73 15.66
CA VAL A 400 11.65 -1.46 14.75
C VAL A 400 10.63 -2.30 15.52
N CYS A 401 11.08 -3.01 16.57
CA CYS A 401 10.21 -3.88 17.37
C CYS A 401 9.26 -3.10 18.29
N GLU A 402 9.57 -1.86 18.64
CA GLU A 402 8.68 -0.98 19.40
C GLU A 402 7.56 -0.39 18.54
N HIS A 403 7.75 -0.32 17.22
CA HIS A 403 6.73 0.23 16.34
C HIS A 403 5.63 -0.81 16.07
N LYS A 404 4.36 -0.41 16.28
CA LYS A 404 3.16 -1.28 16.15
C LYS A 404 3.11 -2.09 14.85
N PHE A 405 3.49 -1.49 13.73
CA PHE A 405 3.47 -2.15 12.42
C PHE A 405 4.84 -2.69 12.03
N GLY A 406 5.94 -1.98 12.36
CA GLY A 406 7.31 -2.42 12.09
C GLY A 406 7.63 -3.79 12.68
N LYS A 407 7.22 -4.05 13.94
CA LYS A 407 7.40 -5.37 14.57
C LYS A 407 6.75 -6.52 13.79
N ARG A 408 5.64 -6.24 13.07
CA ARG A 408 4.94 -7.29 12.32
C ARG A 408 5.77 -7.84 11.17
N VAL A 409 6.63 -7.02 10.57
CA VAL A 409 7.57 -7.48 9.54
C VAL A 409 8.57 -8.46 10.14
N ILE A 410 9.11 -8.16 11.33
CA ILE A 410 10.04 -9.06 12.04
C ILE A 410 9.31 -10.34 12.49
N LEU A 411 8.12 -10.19 13.06
CA LEU A 411 7.31 -11.33 13.49
C LEU A 411 6.87 -12.21 12.30
N HIS A 412 6.66 -11.62 11.13
CA HIS A 412 6.36 -12.38 9.91
C HIS A 412 7.55 -13.24 9.45
N LEU A 413 8.78 -12.73 9.59
CA LEU A 413 9.98 -13.50 9.34
C LEU A 413 10.14 -14.64 10.37
N LEU A 414 9.89 -14.38 11.66
CA LEU A 414 10.05 -15.35 12.75
C LEU A 414 8.93 -16.39 12.78
N ARG A 415 7.68 -15.93 12.64
CA ARG A 415 6.48 -16.79 12.72
C ARG A 415 5.39 -16.27 11.78
N PRO A 416 5.47 -16.59 10.49
CA PRO A 416 4.53 -16.12 9.48
C PRO A 416 3.08 -16.57 9.79
N ARG A 417 2.14 -15.70 9.49
CA ARG A 417 0.69 -15.97 9.51
C ARG A 417 0.08 -16.46 10.82
N LEU A 418 0.81 -16.38 11.93
CA LEU A 418 0.19 -16.69 13.23
C LEU A 418 -0.88 -15.64 13.57
N ASN A 419 -2.11 -16.06 13.84
CA ASN A 419 -3.26 -15.19 14.15
C ASN A 419 -2.97 -14.15 15.25
N LYS A 420 -2.11 -14.50 16.20
CA LYS A 420 -1.69 -13.60 17.28
C LYS A 420 -0.98 -12.34 16.75
N TYR A 421 -0.15 -12.47 15.72
CA TYR A 421 0.69 -11.42 15.16
C TYR A 421 0.14 -10.85 13.86
N SER A 422 -0.55 -11.71 13.11
CA SER A 422 -1.16 -11.42 11.82
C SER A 422 -2.68 -11.63 11.94
N PRO A 423 -3.43 -10.63 12.43
CA PRO A 423 -4.87 -10.78 12.64
C PRO A 423 -5.60 -11.01 11.30
N PRO A 424 -6.82 -11.59 11.31
CA PRO A 424 -7.53 -12.00 10.10
C PRO A 424 -7.70 -10.88 9.06
N ASN A 425 -7.89 -9.63 9.51
CA ASN A 425 -8.00 -8.48 8.63
C ASN A 425 -6.68 -8.15 7.88
N LEU A 426 -5.52 -8.45 8.45
CA LEU A 426 -4.22 -8.32 7.81
C LEU A 426 -3.96 -9.52 6.87
N GLN A 427 -4.28 -10.73 7.32
CA GLN A 427 -4.16 -11.93 6.47
C GLN A 427 -5.04 -11.83 5.22
N ALA A 428 -6.23 -11.25 5.32
CA ALA A 428 -7.12 -10.99 4.18
C ALA A 428 -6.56 -9.98 3.16
N MET A 429 -5.51 -9.23 3.51
CA MET A 429 -4.81 -8.33 2.58
C MET A 429 -3.70 -9.04 1.80
N MET A 430 -3.31 -10.25 2.21
CA MET A 430 -2.24 -11.04 1.60
C MET A 430 -2.82 -12.39 1.16
N LEU A 431 -2.35 -12.90 0.01
CA LEU A 431 -2.76 -14.24 -0.43
C LEU A 431 -1.94 -15.32 0.28
N ASN A 432 -2.58 -16.46 0.53
CA ASN A 432 -1.88 -17.64 0.99
C ASN A 432 -1.04 -18.23 -0.17
N PRO A 433 0.28 -18.53 0.01
CA PRO A 433 1.10 -19.15 -1.03
C PRO A 433 0.53 -20.46 -1.60
N ASP A 434 -0.14 -21.26 -0.79
CA ASP A 434 -0.73 -22.51 -1.24
C ASP A 434 -1.97 -22.27 -2.12
N GLU A 435 -2.79 -21.27 -1.81
CA GLU A 435 -3.91 -20.84 -2.66
C GLU A 435 -3.41 -20.30 -4.01
N ILE A 436 -2.28 -19.57 -4.01
CA ILE A 436 -1.65 -19.07 -5.24
C ILE A 436 -1.23 -20.24 -6.11
N LYS A 437 -0.52 -21.25 -5.55
CA LYS A 437 -0.08 -22.44 -6.28
C LYS A 437 -1.26 -23.20 -6.88
N GLN A 438 -2.30 -23.48 -6.09
CA GLN A 438 -3.52 -24.16 -6.54
C GLN A 438 -4.22 -23.41 -7.68
N SER A 439 -4.35 -22.08 -7.54
CA SER A 439 -4.95 -21.21 -8.57
C SER A 439 -4.17 -21.24 -9.89
N VAL A 440 -2.86 -21.28 -9.83
CA VAL A 440 -1.99 -21.34 -11.01
C VAL A 440 -2.01 -22.72 -11.66
N GLU A 441 -2.00 -23.78 -10.89
CA GLU A 441 -2.12 -25.15 -11.43
C GLU A 441 -3.48 -25.36 -12.13
N ALA A 442 -4.55 -24.88 -11.54
CA ALA A 442 -5.87 -24.90 -12.16
C ALA A 442 -5.89 -24.13 -13.49
N ALA A 443 -5.25 -22.95 -13.55
CA ALA A 443 -5.16 -22.16 -14.77
C ALA A 443 -4.33 -22.86 -15.85
N LYS A 444 -3.18 -23.46 -15.50
CA LYS A 444 -2.34 -24.26 -16.43
C LYS A 444 -3.10 -25.46 -16.99
N THR A 445 -3.86 -26.15 -16.14
CA THR A 445 -4.66 -27.31 -16.56
C THR A 445 -5.75 -26.89 -17.54
N LEU A 446 -6.41 -25.76 -17.29
CA LEU A 446 -7.44 -25.22 -18.18
C LEU A 446 -6.86 -24.85 -19.55
N VAL A 447 -5.71 -24.17 -19.58
CA VAL A 447 -5.02 -23.81 -20.84
C VAL A 447 -4.64 -25.05 -21.63
N LYS A 448 -4.05 -26.07 -20.99
CA LYS A 448 -3.71 -27.35 -21.65
C LYS A 448 -4.96 -28.05 -22.22
N THR A 449 -6.09 -27.99 -21.53
CA THR A 449 -7.34 -28.58 -21.99
C THR A 449 -7.89 -27.84 -23.22
N LEU A 450 -7.88 -26.50 -23.18
CA LEU A 450 -8.29 -25.67 -24.32
C LEU A 450 -7.40 -25.88 -25.56
N GLN A 451 -6.09 -25.97 -25.37
CA GLN A 451 -5.14 -26.25 -26.47
C GLN A 451 -5.37 -27.64 -27.07
N LYS A 452 -5.68 -28.66 -26.25
CA LYS A 452 -6.04 -30.00 -26.77
C LYS A 452 -7.35 -29.99 -27.54
N GLN A 453 -8.34 -29.20 -27.09
CA GLN A 453 -9.62 -29.06 -27.83
C GLN A 453 -9.41 -28.33 -29.15
N GLN A 454 -8.62 -27.26 -29.17
CA GLN A 454 -8.30 -26.52 -30.40
C GLN A 454 -7.51 -27.36 -31.44
N LYS A 455 -6.56 -28.19 -30.96
CA LYS A 455 -5.87 -29.15 -31.80
C LYS A 455 -6.79 -30.24 -32.37
N LYS A 456 -7.84 -30.64 -31.65
CA LYS A 456 -8.85 -31.58 -32.16
C LYS A 456 -9.75 -30.95 -33.22
N ILE A 457 -10.16 -29.68 -33.02
CA ILE A 457 -10.96 -28.94 -34.01
C ILE A 457 -10.17 -28.71 -35.28
N ASN A 458 -8.92 -28.27 -35.21
CA ASN A 458 -8.06 -28.05 -36.37
C ASN A 458 -7.68 -29.34 -37.10
N ARG A 459 -7.76 -30.53 -36.49
CA ARG A 459 -7.62 -31.83 -37.18
C ARG A 459 -8.90 -32.23 -37.89
N HIS A 460 -10.08 -31.89 -37.36
CA HIS A 460 -11.35 -32.19 -38.00
C HIS A 460 -11.60 -31.29 -39.24
N ASP A 461 -11.06 -30.08 -39.23
CA ASP A 461 -11.15 -29.17 -40.40
C ASP A 461 -10.17 -29.54 -41.51
N ASN A 462 -9.08 -30.29 -41.20
CA ASN A 462 -8.11 -30.77 -42.22
C ASN A 462 -8.47 -32.12 -42.82
N ASP A 463 -9.34 -32.91 -42.15
CA ASP A 463 -9.80 -34.21 -42.68
C ASP A 463 -11.03 -34.08 -43.62
N GLY A 464 -11.44 -32.86 -43.96
CA GLY A 464 -12.61 -32.56 -44.80
C GLY A 464 -12.30 -32.21 -46.29
N GLU A 465 -11.05 -32.17 -46.73
CA GLU A 465 -10.67 -31.81 -48.10
C GLU A 465 -9.72 -32.83 -48.76
N GLU A 466 -9.94 -34.13 -48.62
CA GLU A 466 -9.32 -35.13 -49.50
C GLU A 466 -10.25 -36.33 -49.74
N GLU A 467 -11.22 -36.15 -50.61
CA GLU A 467 -11.77 -37.22 -51.47
C GLU A 467 -11.87 -36.67 -52.87
N ASN A 468 -10.86 -37.01 -53.70
CA ASN A 468 -11.01 -37.48 -55.10
C ASN A 468 -9.66 -37.52 -55.80
N GLY A 469 -9.33 -38.73 -56.29
CA GLY A 469 -8.47 -38.82 -57.49
C GLY A 469 -7.26 -39.75 -57.37
N ASP A 470 -7.53 -41.02 -57.74
CA ASP A 470 -6.72 -41.92 -58.59
C ASP A 470 -5.38 -42.50 -58.13
N GLU A 471 -5.47 -43.78 -58.01
CA GLU A 471 -4.58 -44.93 -58.31
C GLU A 471 -3.20 -44.59 -58.92
N GLU A 472 -2.17 -45.21 -58.43
CA GLU A 472 -1.28 -46.21 -59.03
C GLU A 472 0.16 -46.19 -58.54
N ASN A 473 0.57 -47.37 -58.05
CA ASN A 473 1.86 -48.07 -58.15
C ASN A 473 3.15 -47.61 -57.42
N GLU A 474 3.51 -48.54 -56.54
CA GLU A 474 4.81 -49.27 -56.44
C GLU A 474 6.12 -48.46 -56.62
N ASP A 475 6.97 -48.42 -55.57
CA ASP A 475 8.13 -49.32 -55.50
C ASP A 475 9.03 -48.96 -54.27
N GLU A 476 9.50 -50.02 -53.67
CA GLU A 476 10.62 -50.14 -52.72
C GLU A 476 11.84 -49.29 -53.06
N ILE A 477 12.65 -48.91 -52.12
CA ILE A 477 14.08 -49.23 -51.93
C ILE A 477 14.70 -48.44 -50.72
N THR A 478 15.03 -49.21 -49.73
CA THR A 478 16.25 -49.27 -48.85
C THR A 478 17.17 -48.06 -48.59
N LYS A 479 17.39 -47.92 -47.30
CA LYS A 479 18.68 -47.88 -46.55
C LYS A 479 19.76 -46.80 -46.77
N ASP A 480 20.28 -46.47 -45.58
CA ASP A 480 21.64 -46.04 -45.18
C ASP A 480 21.91 -44.55 -45.28
N GLY A 481 22.31 -43.88 -44.24
CA GLY A 481 23.39 -44.14 -43.28
C GLY A 481 24.32 -42.92 -43.22
N SER A 482 24.85 -42.72 -42.03
CA SER A 482 26.07 -41.96 -41.68
C SER A 482 25.93 -40.44 -41.35
N ASN A 483 25.97 -40.07 -40.17
CA ASN A 483 27.10 -39.78 -39.25
C ASN A 483 28.21 -38.90 -39.81
N THR A 484 28.32 -37.66 -39.34
CA THR A 484 29.65 -37.08 -39.09
C THR A 484 29.60 -35.95 -38.02
N LYS A 485 30.42 -36.20 -37.02
CA LYS A 485 30.87 -35.24 -36.03
C LYS A 485 31.94 -34.32 -36.60
N SER A 486 32.02 -33.06 -36.18
CA SER A 486 33.33 -32.45 -36.00
C SER A 486 33.35 -31.47 -34.85
N LYS A 487 34.32 -31.71 -33.99
CA LYS A 487 34.80 -30.90 -32.84
C LYS A 487 35.70 -29.80 -33.37
N GLY A 488 35.66 -28.65 -32.67
CA GLY A 488 36.72 -27.65 -32.75
C GLY A 488 36.75 -26.80 -31.49
N LYS A 489 37.68 -27.13 -30.61
CA LYS A 489 38.08 -26.30 -29.45
C LYS A 489 39.07 -25.24 -29.88
N THR A 490 38.97 -24.03 -29.38
CA THR A 490 40.15 -23.25 -28.98
C THR A 490 39.77 -22.30 -27.84
N LYS A 491 40.53 -22.42 -26.75
CA LYS A 491 40.62 -21.51 -25.60
C LYS A 491 41.51 -20.34 -25.96
N LEU A 492 41.18 -19.13 -25.55
CA LEU A 492 42.13 -18.18 -25.01
C LEU A 492 41.35 -17.25 -24.02
N GLY A 493 41.92 -17.08 -22.83
CA GLY A 493 41.34 -16.27 -21.77
C GLY A 493 41.57 -14.77 -21.96
N ASN A 494 40.74 -14.02 -21.32
CA ASN A 494 41.09 -12.71 -20.82
C ASN A 494 40.10 -12.32 -19.71
N ASP A 495 40.67 -11.95 -18.56
CA ASP A 495 39.95 -11.46 -17.39
C ASP A 495 39.34 -10.09 -17.69
N GLY A 496 38.06 -9.95 -17.40
CA GLY A 496 37.37 -8.68 -17.43
C GLY A 496 35.98 -8.85 -16.84
N ASP A 497 35.77 -8.25 -15.67
CA ASP A 497 34.49 -8.14 -15.00
C ASP A 497 33.43 -7.61 -15.96
N ASN A 498 32.55 -8.48 -16.40
CA ASN A 498 31.37 -8.12 -17.16
C ASN A 498 30.17 -8.83 -16.53
N ASP A 499 29.34 -8.02 -15.83
CA ASP A 499 28.00 -8.40 -15.45
C ASP A 499 27.21 -8.74 -16.72
N SER A 500 27.40 -9.95 -17.22
CA SER A 500 26.60 -10.49 -18.32
C SER A 500 25.24 -10.87 -17.75
N GLU A 501 24.25 -10.04 -18.05
CA GLU A 501 22.84 -10.42 -18.03
C GLU A 501 22.72 -11.66 -18.93
N GLU A 502 22.52 -12.82 -18.34
CA GLU A 502 22.06 -14.00 -19.07
C GLU A 502 20.63 -13.71 -19.51
N ASP A 503 20.48 -13.21 -20.73
CA ASP A 503 19.22 -13.24 -21.47
C ASP A 503 18.91 -14.72 -21.73
N GLU A 504 18.08 -15.33 -20.85
CA GLU A 504 17.35 -16.55 -21.19
C GLU A 504 16.47 -16.21 -22.40
N GLU A 505 16.85 -16.63 -23.60
CA GLU A 505 16.00 -16.63 -24.79
C GLU A 505 14.69 -17.33 -24.45
N GLU A 506 13.62 -16.52 -24.26
CA GLU A 506 12.25 -16.98 -24.16
C GLU A 506 11.89 -17.59 -25.52
N THR A 507 11.86 -18.91 -25.59
CA THR A 507 11.18 -19.63 -26.68
C THR A 507 9.73 -19.17 -26.70
N GLU A 508 9.29 -18.58 -27.81
CA GLU A 508 7.91 -18.23 -28.14
C GLU A 508 7.02 -19.49 -28.19
N GLY A 509 6.70 -20.00 -27.02
CA GLY A 509 5.62 -20.95 -26.78
C GLY A 509 4.78 -20.33 -25.69
N THR A 510 3.48 -20.17 -25.92
CA THR A 510 2.43 -19.62 -25.05
C THR A 510 2.41 -20.21 -23.61
N ASP A 511 3.53 -20.23 -22.92
CA ASP A 511 3.63 -20.47 -21.51
C ASP A 511 3.29 -19.17 -20.78
N LEU A 512 2.04 -19.09 -20.31
CA LEU A 512 1.63 -18.11 -19.32
C LEU A 512 2.56 -18.27 -18.10
N ASN A 513 3.64 -17.50 -18.10
CA ASN A 513 4.60 -17.49 -17.00
C ASN A 513 3.96 -16.81 -15.79
N PHE A 514 3.20 -17.61 -15.05
CA PHE A 514 2.67 -17.17 -13.76
C PHE A 514 3.83 -16.99 -12.79
N GLY A 515 4.09 -15.77 -12.36
CA GLY A 515 5.21 -15.42 -11.49
C GLY A 515 5.14 -15.98 -10.08
N VAL A 516 4.80 -17.26 -9.92
CA VAL A 516 4.72 -17.92 -8.61
C VAL A 516 6.12 -18.15 -8.07
N ALA A 517 6.30 -17.89 -6.76
CA ALA A 517 7.54 -18.16 -6.07
C ALA A 517 7.95 -19.65 -6.20
N LYS A 518 9.19 -19.88 -6.62
CA LYS A 518 9.76 -21.22 -6.83
C LYS A 518 10.26 -21.83 -5.50
N LYS A 519 10.93 -21.02 -4.65
CA LYS A 519 11.42 -21.43 -3.34
C LYS A 519 10.28 -21.59 -2.33
N SER A 520 10.42 -22.57 -1.43
CA SER A 520 9.52 -22.69 -0.29
C SER A 520 9.71 -21.53 0.69
N GLU A 521 8.69 -21.24 1.49
CA GLU A 521 8.75 -20.24 2.55
C GLU A 521 9.84 -20.57 3.57
N GLN A 522 9.95 -21.84 3.95
CA GLN A 522 10.96 -22.32 4.87
C GLN A 522 12.39 -22.11 4.32
N GLN A 523 12.61 -22.43 3.04
CA GLN A 523 13.91 -22.23 2.41
C GLN A 523 14.30 -20.75 2.37
N ARG A 524 13.39 -19.84 1.98
CA ARG A 524 13.66 -18.40 1.99
C ARG A 524 13.99 -17.88 3.39
N ARG A 525 13.25 -18.33 4.41
CA ARG A 525 13.53 -17.95 5.80
C ARG A 525 14.90 -18.42 6.24
N LEU A 526 15.25 -19.68 5.98
CA LEU A 526 16.54 -20.23 6.35
C LEU A 526 17.69 -19.46 5.68
N GLU A 527 17.58 -19.13 4.39
CA GLU A 527 18.56 -18.30 3.70
C GLU A 527 18.69 -16.92 4.36
N ILE A 528 17.57 -16.26 4.69
CA ILE A 528 17.55 -14.94 5.35
C ILE A 528 18.24 -15.00 6.72
N PHE A 529 17.87 -15.94 7.54
CA PHE A 529 18.39 -16.02 8.91
C PHE A 529 19.82 -16.53 8.97
N LYS A 530 20.15 -17.59 8.24
CA LYS A 530 21.47 -18.27 8.29
C LYS A 530 22.46 -17.64 7.31
N GLN A 531 22.15 -17.62 6.01
CA GLN A 531 23.10 -17.21 4.98
C GLN A 531 23.44 -15.72 5.06
N TYR A 532 22.45 -14.87 5.35
CA TYR A 532 22.64 -13.41 5.45
C TYR A 532 22.82 -12.93 6.91
N GLY A 533 22.95 -13.84 7.87
CA GLY A 533 23.26 -13.54 9.27
C GLY A 533 22.20 -12.66 9.97
N PHE A 534 20.94 -12.74 9.53
CA PHE A 534 19.89 -11.95 10.16
C PHE A 534 19.60 -12.42 11.60
N ALA A 535 19.69 -13.74 11.85
CA ALA A 535 19.51 -14.31 13.19
C ALA A 535 20.48 -13.70 14.20
N GLU A 536 21.77 -13.71 13.88
CA GLU A 536 22.79 -13.15 14.77
C GLU A 536 22.61 -11.66 15.03
N THR A 537 22.27 -10.90 13.97
CA THR A 537 22.00 -9.46 14.10
C THR A 537 20.80 -9.20 14.99
N LEU A 538 19.72 -9.99 14.84
CA LEU A 538 18.51 -9.87 15.65
C LEU A 538 18.76 -10.22 17.10
N VAL A 539 19.44 -11.36 17.38
CA VAL A 539 19.80 -11.79 18.74
C VAL A 539 20.66 -10.73 19.43
N LYS A 540 21.69 -10.20 18.74
CA LYS A 540 22.56 -9.14 19.27
C LYS A 540 21.79 -7.85 19.58
N SER A 541 20.87 -7.44 18.69
CA SER A 541 20.03 -6.26 18.94
C SER A 541 19.09 -6.47 20.13
N CYS A 542 18.50 -7.68 20.27
CA CYS A 542 17.70 -8.05 21.43
C CYS A 542 18.56 -8.03 22.72
N GLU A 543 19.79 -8.57 22.69
CA GLU A 543 20.71 -8.60 23.82
C GLU A 543 21.01 -7.18 24.35
N SER A 544 21.19 -6.22 23.45
CA SER A 544 21.45 -4.83 23.82
C SER A 544 20.22 -4.12 24.41
N ASN A 545 19.02 -4.62 24.19
CA ASN A 545 17.75 -3.96 24.58
C ASN A 545 16.86 -4.81 25.50
N ILE A 546 17.39 -5.84 26.18
CA ILE A 546 16.62 -6.82 26.97
C ILE A 546 15.67 -6.17 27.95
N ASP A 547 16.14 -5.24 28.79
CA ASP A 547 15.31 -4.59 29.81
C ASP A 547 14.13 -3.86 29.20
N LYS A 548 14.36 -3.06 28.17
CA LYS A 548 13.33 -2.35 27.43
C LYS A 548 12.31 -3.32 26.81
N MET A 549 12.77 -4.36 26.14
CA MET A 549 11.91 -5.34 25.49
C MET A 549 11.07 -6.17 26.47
N LEU A 550 11.62 -6.49 27.63
CA LEU A 550 10.87 -7.19 28.71
C LEU A 550 9.71 -6.34 29.23
N ARG A 551 9.86 -5.03 29.30
CA ARG A 551 8.85 -4.10 29.79
C ARG A 551 7.81 -3.73 28.75
N SER A 552 8.12 -3.90 27.46
CA SER A 552 7.27 -3.49 26.35
C SER A 552 6.34 -4.63 25.89
N LYS A 553 5.07 -4.29 25.65
CA LYS A 553 4.13 -5.20 24.99
C LYS A 553 4.53 -5.46 23.55
N GLU A 554 5.02 -4.41 22.87
CA GLU A 554 5.24 -4.46 21.42
C GLU A 554 6.51 -5.26 21.08
N SER A 555 7.65 -4.89 21.63
CA SER A 555 8.92 -5.60 21.39
C SER A 555 9.01 -6.92 22.16
N GLY A 556 8.29 -7.07 23.24
CA GLY A 556 8.25 -8.34 24.01
C GLY A 556 7.72 -9.53 23.21
N ASP A 557 6.82 -9.33 22.25
CA ASP A 557 6.38 -10.41 21.36
C ASP A 557 7.54 -10.91 20.48
N VAL A 558 8.41 -10.02 20.00
CA VAL A 558 9.60 -10.39 19.20
C VAL A 558 10.64 -11.09 20.08
N LEU A 559 10.93 -10.56 21.25
CA LEU A 559 11.83 -11.18 22.23
C LEU A 559 11.39 -12.62 22.57
N TYR A 560 10.09 -12.82 22.77
CA TYR A 560 9.55 -14.15 23.03
C TYR A 560 9.81 -15.12 21.87
N GLU A 561 9.55 -14.73 20.62
CA GLU A 561 9.78 -15.59 19.45
C GLU A 561 11.27 -15.86 19.23
N VAL A 562 12.15 -14.90 19.53
CA VAL A 562 13.61 -15.12 19.48
C VAL A 562 14.05 -16.12 20.54
N ILE A 563 13.53 -16.04 21.78
CA ILE A 563 13.85 -17.00 22.86
C ILE A 563 13.37 -18.42 22.50
N VAL A 564 12.19 -18.56 21.91
CA VAL A 564 11.59 -19.86 21.56
C VAL A 564 12.19 -20.46 20.28
N GLY A 565 12.93 -19.66 19.49
CA GLY A 565 13.59 -20.13 18.26
C GLY A 565 12.85 -19.81 16.97
N GLY A 566 11.65 -19.21 17.04
CA GLY A 566 10.81 -18.94 15.88
C GLY A 566 10.10 -20.20 15.36
N MET A 567 9.57 -20.12 14.12
CA MET A 567 8.97 -21.25 13.44
C MET A 567 10.08 -22.14 12.84
N ASP A 568 9.91 -23.46 12.95
CA ASP A 568 10.88 -24.47 12.49
C ASP A 568 12.29 -24.27 13.11
N ASP A 569 12.34 -23.76 14.34
CA ASP A 569 13.59 -23.51 15.07
C ASP A 569 14.63 -22.67 14.31
N VAL A 570 14.17 -21.78 13.42
CA VAL A 570 15.00 -21.04 12.46
C VAL A 570 16.14 -20.24 13.13
N ILE A 571 15.94 -19.75 14.36
CA ILE A 571 16.98 -19.06 15.12
C ILE A 571 18.04 -20.04 15.59
N TYR A 572 17.66 -21.22 16.09
CA TYR A 572 18.59 -22.24 16.55
C TYR A 572 19.40 -22.86 15.42
N GLU A 573 18.78 -23.07 14.26
CA GLU A 573 19.48 -23.55 13.06
C GLU A 573 20.45 -22.53 12.47
N SER A 574 20.26 -21.25 12.80
CA SER A 574 21.00 -20.12 12.22
C SER A 574 22.03 -19.50 13.18
N CYS A 575 21.93 -19.73 14.47
CA CYS A 575 22.83 -19.21 15.48
C CYS A 575 23.61 -20.36 16.14
N ASP A 576 24.86 -20.07 16.52
CA ASP A 576 25.66 -20.97 17.33
C ASP A 576 25.04 -21.18 18.72
N GLU A 577 25.05 -22.44 19.22
CA GLU A 577 24.48 -22.80 20.52
C GLU A 577 25.12 -21.99 21.66
N GLY A 578 26.42 -21.72 21.58
CA GLY A 578 27.15 -20.91 22.55
C GLY A 578 26.62 -19.49 22.63
N LYS A 579 26.32 -18.87 21.48
CA LYS A 579 25.72 -17.52 21.39
C LYS A 579 24.31 -17.48 22.01
N MET A 580 23.49 -18.49 21.72
CA MET A 580 22.14 -18.57 22.29
C MET A 580 22.19 -18.78 23.81
N ASN A 581 23.12 -19.62 24.31
CA ASN A 581 23.32 -19.78 25.75
C ASN A 581 23.80 -18.48 26.42
N SER A 582 24.69 -17.72 25.77
CA SER A 582 25.13 -16.40 26.25
C SER A 582 23.97 -15.41 26.32
N PHE A 583 23.14 -15.40 25.28
CA PHE A 583 21.92 -14.56 25.26
C PHE A 583 20.97 -14.91 26.40
N TYR A 584 20.71 -16.18 26.66
CA TYR A 584 19.86 -16.60 27.80
C TYR A 584 20.48 -16.24 29.16
N LYS A 585 21.78 -16.37 29.31
CA LYS A 585 22.49 -15.94 30.51
C LYS A 585 22.35 -14.44 30.71
N ARG A 586 22.47 -13.64 29.62
CA ARG A 586 22.30 -12.17 29.72
C ARG A 586 20.90 -11.79 30.15
N ILE A 587 19.86 -12.48 29.66
CA ILE A 587 18.49 -12.30 30.16
C ILE A 587 18.38 -12.61 31.63
N ALA A 588 18.97 -13.74 32.10
CA ALA A 588 18.96 -14.14 33.49
C ALA A 588 19.69 -13.14 34.39
N GLU A 589 20.81 -12.57 33.93
CA GLU A 589 21.56 -11.50 34.61
C GLU A 589 20.73 -10.23 34.78
N VAL A 590 20.10 -9.72 33.69
CA VAL A 590 19.25 -8.52 33.74
C VAL A 590 18.11 -8.70 34.74
N ILE A 591 17.49 -9.89 34.78
CA ILE A 591 16.47 -10.21 35.78
C ILE A 591 17.07 -10.20 37.19
N THR A 592 18.23 -10.80 37.39
CA THR A 592 18.90 -10.88 38.70
C THR A 592 19.35 -9.50 39.17
N GLU A 593 19.85 -8.66 38.28
CA GLU A 593 20.19 -7.24 38.54
C GLU A 593 18.93 -6.47 39.00
N SER A 594 17.82 -6.59 38.25
CA SER A 594 16.54 -5.95 38.61
C SER A 594 16.00 -6.38 39.99
N ILE A 595 16.11 -7.68 40.31
CA ILE A 595 15.72 -8.21 41.65
C ILE A 595 16.66 -7.70 42.73
N SER A 596 17.93 -7.44 42.42
CA SER A 596 18.97 -7.06 43.39
C SER A 596 19.05 -5.57 43.63
N ALA A 597 18.59 -4.75 42.71
CA ALA A 597 18.56 -3.31 42.82
C ALA A 597 17.61 -2.89 43.95
N LYS A 598 18.03 -1.91 44.77
CA LYS A 598 17.17 -1.22 45.75
C LYS A 598 16.22 -0.23 45.06
N ALA A 599 15.85 -0.51 43.80
CA ALA A 599 14.98 0.35 42.99
C ALA A 599 13.57 0.47 43.62
N CYS A 600 12.90 1.58 43.37
CA CYS A 600 11.48 1.77 43.72
C CYS A 600 10.66 0.56 43.26
N LYS A 601 9.65 0.17 44.05
CA LYS A 601 8.79 -1.00 43.78
C LYS A 601 8.25 -1.03 42.34
N ASP A 602 8.00 0.14 41.74
CA ASP A 602 7.42 0.29 40.41
C ASP A 602 8.41 -0.06 39.25
N ASP A 603 9.70 -0.21 39.54
CA ASP A 603 10.73 -0.45 38.49
C ASP A 603 11.25 -1.92 38.44
N ASN A 604 10.68 -2.81 39.25
CA ASN A 604 11.08 -4.21 39.25
C ASN A 604 10.47 -4.98 38.07
N LEU A 605 11.33 -5.66 37.26
CA LEU A 605 10.89 -6.47 36.12
C LEU A 605 9.86 -7.54 36.51
N LEU A 606 9.96 -8.14 37.71
CA LEU A 606 9.01 -9.16 38.15
C LEU A 606 7.64 -8.61 38.55
N GLU A 607 7.50 -7.31 38.79
CA GLU A 607 6.23 -6.65 39.04
C GLU A 607 5.57 -6.14 37.74
N ASN A 608 6.33 -6.00 36.67
CA ASN A 608 5.80 -5.62 35.38
C ASN A 608 4.98 -6.76 34.77
N PHE A 609 3.76 -6.45 34.34
CA PHE A 609 2.84 -7.43 33.77
C PHE A 609 3.38 -8.09 32.49
N PHE A 610 4.00 -7.32 31.61
CA PHE A 610 4.47 -7.82 30.31
C PHE A 610 5.67 -8.74 30.50
N SER A 611 6.65 -8.34 31.29
CA SER A 611 7.84 -9.17 31.56
C SER A 611 7.49 -10.47 32.27
N THR A 612 6.64 -10.44 33.30
CA THR A 612 6.21 -11.67 34.01
C THR A 612 5.49 -12.62 33.07
N ARG A 613 4.60 -12.11 32.22
CA ARG A 613 3.88 -12.94 31.23
C ARG A 613 4.81 -13.53 30.18
N LEU A 614 5.75 -12.73 29.65
CA LEU A 614 6.73 -13.18 28.67
C LEU A 614 7.64 -14.27 29.25
N LEU A 615 8.26 -13.99 30.40
CA LEU A 615 9.23 -14.91 31.04
C LEU A 615 8.56 -16.24 31.42
N ARG A 616 7.34 -16.21 31.97
CA ARG A 616 6.60 -17.43 32.26
C ARG A 616 6.38 -18.27 31.02
N ARG A 617 5.91 -17.67 29.91
CA ARG A 617 5.64 -18.40 28.67
C ARG A 617 6.95 -18.90 28.02
N ALA A 618 7.97 -18.05 27.97
CA ALA A 618 9.27 -18.43 27.42
C ALA A 618 9.89 -19.60 28.20
N ALA A 619 9.80 -19.61 29.53
CA ALA A 619 10.27 -20.71 30.37
C ALA A 619 9.45 -22.00 30.17
N GLN A 620 8.14 -21.89 29.94
CA GLN A 620 7.28 -23.04 29.66
C GLN A 620 7.54 -23.65 28.29
N ASP A 621 7.70 -22.79 27.26
CA ASP A 621 7.75 -23.21 25.86
C ASP A 621 9.19 -23.53 25.37
N CYS A 622 10.24 -23.00 26.03
CA CYS A 622 11.64 -23.18 25.69
C CYS A 622 12.44 -23.86 26.82
N PRO A 623 12.69 -25.18 26.74
CA PRO A 623 13.46 -25.90 27.76
C PRO A 623 14.90 -25.40 27.93
N ARG A 624 15.55 -24.97 26.86
CA ARG A 624 16.93 -24.44 26.90
C ARG A 624 16.99 -23.16 27.73
N PHE A 625 16.06 -22.24 27.51
CA PHE A 625 15.94 -21.01 28.28
C PHE A 625 15.59 -21.30 29.76
N ALA A 626 14.63 -22.21 30.01
CA ALA A 626 14.20 -22.58 31.35
C ALA A 626 15.37 -23.12 32.19
N LYS A 627 16.22 -23.98 31.61
CA LYS A 627 17.43 -24.49 32.26
C LYS A 627 18.43 -23.41 32.66
N VAL A 628 18.68 -22.48 31.71
CA VAL A 628 19.64 -21.39 31.97
C VAL A 628 19.05 -20.42 33.02
N LEU A 629 17.81 -20.05 32.91
CA LEU A 629 17.14 -19.17 33.89
C LEU A 629 17.13 -19.78 35.27
N PHE A 630 16.80 -21.07 35.38
CA PHE A 630 16.81 -21.82 36.65
C PHE A 630 18.17 -21.84 37.29
N ASN A 631 19.19 -22.26 36.56
CA ASN A 631 20.53 -22.46 37.10
C ASN A 631 21.30 -21.14 37.33
N SER A 632 21.11 -20.14 36.46
CA SER A 632 21.89 -18.90 36.50
C SER A 632 21.20 -17.77 37.32
N SER A 633 19.90 -17.87 37.60
CA SER A 633 19.16 -16.83 38.34
C SER A 633 18.38 -17.38 39.51
N ILE A 634 17.44 -18.32 39.31
CA ILE A 634 16.54 -18.81 40.35
C ILE A 634 17.28 -19.58 41.42
N CYS A 635 18.07 -20.59 41.04
CA CYS A 635 18.84 -21.48 41.92
C CYS A 635 20.35 -21.28 41.80
N ALA A 636 20.81 -20.09 41.39
CA ALA A 636 22.24 -19.76 41.33
C ALA A 636 22.91 -19.85 42.69
N SER A 637 22.20 -19.56 43.79
CA SER A 637 22.60 -19.71 45.17
C SER A 637 21.36 -19.85 46.07
N SER A 638 21.54 -20.35 47.31
CA SER A 638 20.48 -20.41 48.33
C SER A 638 19.90 -19.01 48.66
N ALA A 639 20.73 -17.99 48.57
CA ALA A 639 20.29 -16.60 48.77
C ALA A 639 19.43 -16.12 47.61
N SER A 640 19.78 -16.43 46.34
CA SER A 640 18.99 -16.14 45.17
C SER A 640 17.61 -16.81 45.22
N GLN A 641 17.61 -18.12 45.57
CA GLN A 641 16.35 -18.87 45.70
C GLN A 641 15.40 -18.26 46.74
N LYS A 642 15.88 -17.89 47.93
CA LYS A 642 15.10 -17.23 48.96
C LYS A 642 14.54 -15.90 48.45
N LYS A 643 15.34 -15.13 47.70
CA LYS A 643 14.97 -13.84 47.15
C LYS A 643 13.86 -13.96 46.09
N TRP A 644 14.02 -14.92 45.18
CA TRP A 644 12.99 -15.24 44.19
C TRP A 644 11.66 -15.66 44.83
N LEU A 645 11.72 -16.47 45.89
CA LEU A 645 10.53 -16.94 46.61
C LEU A 645 9.85 -15.82 47.41
N SER A 646 10.57 -14.76 47.76
CA SER A 646 9.98 -13.60 48.46
C SER A 646 9.26 -12.59 47.57
N MET A 647 9.41 -12.71 46.23
CA MET A 647 8.84 -11.76 45.28
C MET A 647 7.41 -12.13 44.84
N PRO A 648 6.44 -11.20 44.86
CA PRO A 648 5.01 -11.52 44.67
C PRO A 648 4.65 -12.19 43.36
N HIS A 649 5.35 -11.88 42.26
CA HIS A 649 5.05 -12.38 40.90
C HIS A 649 6.02 -13.47 40.40
N ALA A 650 7.10 -13.73 41.09
CA ALA A 650 8.09 -14.75 40.77
C ALA A 650 7.50 -16.15 40.72
N GLU A 651 6.51 -16.44 41.57
CA GLU A 651 5.80 -17.73 41.60
C GLU A 651 5.27 -18.15 40.22
N LYS A 652 4.81 -17.18 39.41
CA LYS A 652 4.29 -17.45 38.06
C LYS A 652 5.39 -17.89 37.08
N ILE A 653 6.58 -17.29 37.20
CA ILE A 653 7.73 -17.61 36.34
C ILE A 653 8.29 -18.97 36.77
N ILE A 654 8.43 -19.21 38.06
CA ILE A 654 8.86 -20.51 38.62
C ILE A 654 7.89 -21.61 38.19
N ALA A 655 6.57 -21.36 38.25
CA ALA A 655 5.59 -22.31 37.75
C ALA A 655 5.74 -22.55 36.23
N GLY A 656 6.12 -21.55 35.44
CA GLY A 656 6.46 -21.71 34.03
C GLY A 656 7.64 -22.65 33.83
N VAL A 657 8.71 -22.49 34.60
CA VAL A 657 9.89 -23.38 34.61
C VAL A 657 9.51 -24.81 35.00
N LEU A 658 8.72 -24.98 36.06
CA LEU A 658 8.26 -26.30 36.56
C LEU A 658 7.18 -26.95 35.65
N SER A 659 6.62 -26.22 34.69
CA SER A 659 5.67 -26.71 33.68
C SER A 659 6.31 -26.78 32.28
N CYS A 660 7.63 -26.78 32.23
CA CYS A 660 8.40 -26.89 31.00
C CYS A 660 8.19 -28.27 30.31
N ARG A 661 8.38 -28.33 29.01
CA ARG A 661 8.19 -29.54 28.20
C ARG A 661 9.27 -30.63 28.46
N ASP A 662 10.37 -30.33 29.15
CA ASP A 662 11.41 -31.28 29.47
C ASP A 662 11.16 -31.88 30.85
N GLU A 663 10.54 -33.05 30.91
CA GLU A 663 10.16 -33.75 32.16
C GLU A 663 11.38 -34.10 33.02
N LYS A 664 12.53 -34.45 32.43
CA LYS A 664 13.78 -34.76 33.17
C LYS A 664 14.27 -33.52 33.90
N PHE A 665 14.30 -32.38 33.21
CA PHE A 665 14.68 -31.12 33.82
C PHE A 665 13.70 -30.69 34.89
N VAL A 666 12.40 -30.85 34.69
CA VAL A 666 11.36 -30.49 35.66
C VAL A 666 11.55 -31.32 36.94
N THR A 667 11.86 -32.61 36.84
CA THR A 667 12.12 -33.47 38.00
C THR A 667 13.34 -33.02 38.77
N GLU A 668 14.44 -32.70 38.08
CA GLU A 668 15.66 -32.13 38.68
C GLU A 668 15.39 -30.81 39.38
N ALA A 669 14.65 -29.92 38.72
CA ALA A 669 14.30 -28.60 39.26
C ALA A 669 13.44 -28.72 40.53
N LYS A 670 12.46 -29.65 40.55
CA LYS A 670 11.65 -29.95 41.75
C LYS A 670 12.52 -30.48 42.90
N THR A 671 13.43 -31.38 42.62
CA THR A 671 14.34 -31.92 43.65
C THR A 671 15.20 -30.79 44.25
N LYS A 672 15.75 -29.92 43.42
CA LYS A 672 16.59 -28.79 43.88
C LYS A 672 15.80 -27.75 44.67
N MET A 673 14.52 -27.52 44.36
CA MET A 673 13.66 -26.55 45.07
C MET A 673 13.04 -27.14 46.35
N GLY A 674 12.98 -28.44 46.49
CA GLY A 674 12.38 -29.12 47.63
C GLY A 674 10.84 -28.93 47.75
N SER A 675 10.32 -29.01 48.95
CA SER A 675 8.86 -28.92 49.22
C SER A 675 8.16 -27.62 48.73
N GLY A 676 8.95 -26.60 48.42
CA GLY A 676 8.38 -25.32 47.88
C GLY A 676 7.88 -25.43 46.45
N ALA A 677 8.36 -26.39 45.64
CA ALA A 677 7.98 -26.53 44.26
C ALA A 677 6.50 -26.89 44.07
N ASP A 678 6.04 -27.93 44.78
CA ASP A 678 4.65 -28.40 44.68
C ASP A 678 3.64 -27.41 45.27
N ALA A 679 4.04 -26.70 46.33
CA ALA A 679 3.23 -25.64 46.89
C ALA A 679 3.00 -24.47 45.90
N ILE A 680 4.02 -24.09 45.12
CA ILE A 680 3.90 -23.05 44.07
C ILE A 680 2.99 -23.50 42.95
N LEU A 681 3.17 -24.73 42.47
CA LEU A 681 2.31 -25.27 41.41
C LEU A 681 0.86 -25.32 41.82
N ALA A 682 0.57 -25.85 43.03
CA ALA A 682 -0.78 -25.91 43.59
C ALA A 682 -1.42 -24.51 43.68
N LYS A 683 -0.66 -23.53 44.17
CA LYS A 683 -1.11 -22.14 44.36
C LYS A 683 -1.41 -21.45 42.99
N VAL A 684 -0.61 -21.68 41.97
CA VAL A 684 -0.80 -21.10 40.63
C VAL A 684 -1.97 -21.78 39.93
N MET A 685 -2.15 -23.11 40.09
CA MET A 685 -3.29 -23.86 39.52
C MET A 685 -4.61 -23.40 40.14
N ALA A 686 -4.67 -23.28 41.45
CA ALA A 686 -5.86 -22.82 42.18
C ALA A 686 -6.29 -21.40 41.74
N ARG A 687 -5.33 -20.50 41.47
CA ARG A 687 -5.62 -19.15 40.95
C ARG A 687 -6.17 -19.20 39.51
N ASN A 688 -5.65 -20.07 38.64
CA ASN A 688 -6.11 -20.22 37.26
C ASN A 688 -7.53 -20.80 37.23
N ASP A 689 -7.86 -21.77 38.09
CA ASP A 689 -9.21 -22.38 38.18
C ASP A 689 -10.24 -21.36 38.67
N LYS A 690 -9.86 -20.52 39.66
CA LYS A 690 -10.71 -19.43 40.11
C LYS A 690 -10.97 -18.38 39.02
N HIS A 691 -9.99 -18.14 38.14
CA HIS A 691 -10.14 -17.19 37.03
C HIS A 691 -11.04 -17.81 35.92
N ARG A 692 -10.93 -19.10 35.64
CA ARG A 692 -11.81 -19.83 34.72
C ARG A 692 -13.26 -19.85 35.23
N SER A 693 -13.48 -20.15 36.49
CA SER A 693 -14.83 -20.17 37.08
C SER A 693 -15.50 -18.79 37.10
N ASN A 694 -14.75 -17.70 37.15
CA ASN A 694 -15.30 -16.36 37.06
C ASN A 694 -15.63 -15.93 35.63
N LEU A 695 -14.92 -16.46 34.61
CA LEU A 695 -15.20 -16.21 33.18
C LEU A 695 -16.43 -17.00 32.67
N THR A 696 -16.77 -18.11 33.33
CA THR A 696 -17.98 -18.92 32.98
C THR A 696 -19.24 -18.40 33.70
N LYS A 697 -19.10 -17.42 34.60
CA LYS A 697 -20.23 -16.78 35.32
C LYS A 697 -20.66 -15.42 34.76
N VAL A 698 -19.97 -14.94 33.72
CA VAL A 698 -20.32 -13.76 32.91
C VAL A 698 -20.76 -14.24 31.49
#